data_cd3b493001401310e6a6cbaea06e0216
#
_entry.id   cd3b493001401310e6a6cbaea06e0216
#
_cell.length_a   1.000
_cell.length_b   1.000
_cell.length_c   1.000
_cell.angle_alpha   90.00
_cell.angle_beta   90.00
_cell.angle_gamma   90.00
#
_symmetry.space_group_name_H-M   'P 1'
#
loop_
_entity.id
_entity.type
_entity.pdbx_description
1 polymer ?
#
loop_
_entity_poly.entity_id
_entity_poly.type
_entity_poly.pdbx_seq_one_letter_code
_entity_poly.pdbx_strand_id
1 'polypeptide(L)'
;MKKLAVVLVVLVGGSIPYLVAQQPFEVPSLIPPAPVALVATDHPPLPKEVAQYWFVPAATTASAASKDSYASLARGVKAVTDGEYATGLALVSRRELAETRLADYAKYYQAMALQGLSRFAEADAVLTPLVANLQDGALKDTAKLKLAEVMIARPDPARAEQFLRTITADAKGASEDFWMLLSQAEEALDHRDHAIEAYRKVYYGFPLSGRAADAKTGLDRLQVIVGAGGPVGDELARAERLFAGRRWAEARVAFEPLLSIVPAEDRGRITLHLAECDYHLGRHKAAHERLKTYLEEGSKEPEARYYYLSAVRGMGDRSTYVSLSRALVKDHPDSQWAAETLDDLASFYIIDDQDDEADRVFRELLDRFPKHRYAERAAWKVGWEAYRQQKFSDTIKVFESAAVTFPRADYRPGWIYWSGRARDRIGDAPGAAARYRLAVIDYGNSYYGRLASRLLASRKDADAAAAPPVARSTASPAQAAAAPPTESLMRALMTAGLYDDALREVQFAQRTWGDSAALQATSAWIRAQQAQQLRAEERFAALRGSITTMRRAYPQFLAEEGQTLPLEVLRIIFPLDYWDLIEKYSKPMSLDPYLVSALMAQESTFTAEIRSSANARGLMQVMPSTGRMYARKMGIRPFTTASLSQPETNVRIGIQHFKDLVDKFGGIHYALASYNAGDARVAEWLKDAPDLPADEFIDSIPFPETQNYVKRILGTTEDYRRLYGTGLLTPNRRPAAAR
;
A
#
# COMPACT_ATOMS: atom_id res chain seq x y z
N MET A 1 4.38 -38.79 11.42
CA MET A 1 3.95 -38.03 12.60
C MET A 1 5.03 -37.08 13.05
N LYS A 2 5.02 -35.86 12.53
CA LYS A 2 5.68 -34.66 13.10
C LYS A 2 4.89 -33.49 12.56
N LYS A 3 4.04 -32.92 13.39
CA LYS A 3 3.27 -31.70 13.08
C LYS A 3 4.26 -30.55 12.95
N LEU A 4 4.43 -30.04 11.73
CA LEU A 4 5.11 -28.77 11.49
C LEU A 4 4.07 -27.68 11.67
N ALA A 5 4.25 -26.85 12.69
CA ALA A 5 3.46 -25.64 12.87
C ALA A 5 3.78 -24.68 11.70
N VAL A 6 2.80 -24.46 10.84
CA VAL A 6 2.89 -23.43 9.78
C VAL A 6 2.43 -22.13 10.40
N VAL A 7 3.37 -21.23 10.63
CA VAL A 7 3.09 -19.83 10.97
C VAL A 7 2.57 -19.16 9.70
N LEU A 8 1.28 -18.85 9.67
CA LEU A 8 0.64 -18.07 8.63
C LEU A 8 1.09 -16.60 8.78
N VAL A 9 2.01 -16.16 7.94
CA VAL A 9 2.39 -14.75 7.88
C VAL A 9 1.40 -14.04 6.97
N VAL A 10 0.43 -13.37 7.57
CA VAL A 10 -0.44 -12.43 6.88
C VAL A 10 0.40 -11.21 6.52
N LEU A 11 0.78 -11.08 5.26
CA LEU A 11 1.24 -9.81 4.71
C LEU A 11 0.04 -8.87 4.64
N VAL A 12 -0.07 -8.01 5.66
CA VAL A 12 -1.04 -6.91 5.67
C VAL A 12 -0.62 -5.92 4.59
N GLY A 13 -1.29 -5.99 3.46
CA GLY A 13 -1.26 -4.91 2.49
C GLY A 13 -1.82 -3.66 3.17
N GLY A 14 -0.96 -2.65 3.39
CA GLY A 14 -1.33 -1.41 4.02
C GLY A 14 -2.41 -0.67 3.23
N SER A 15 -3.66 -0.84 3.65
CA SER A 15 -4.74 0.07 3.32
C SER A 15 -4.59 1.27 4.25
N ILE A 16 -4.37 2.45 3.68
CA ILE A 16 -4.44 3.72 4.40
C ILE A 16 -5.88 3.84 4.93
N PRO A 17 -6.10 4.00 6.23
CA PRO A 17 -7.45 4.21 6.72
C PRO A 17 -7.91 5.61 6.31
N TYR A 18 -8.90 5.70 5.45
CA TYR A 18 -9.75 6.88 5.41
C TYR A 18 -10.49 6.96 6.75
N LEU A 19 -10.24 8.03 7.50
CA LEU A 19 -11.12 8.44 8.59
C LEU A 19 -12.45 8.89 7.95
N VAL A 20 -13.36 7.93 7.76
CA VAL A 20 -14.76 8.26 7.49
C VAL A 20 -15.42 8.44 8.85
N ALA A 21 -15.85 9.67 9.13
CA ALA A 21 -16.70 9.95 10.26
C ALA A 21 -17.88 8.97 10.25
N GLN A 22 -18.08 8.25 11.35
CA GLN A 22 -19.18 7.31 11.54
C GLN A 22 -20.50 8.07 11.42
N GLN A 23 -21.22 7.86 10.32
CA GLN A 23 -22.64 8.16 10.28
C GLN A 23 -23.41 6.98 10.89
N PRO A 24 -24.49 7.23 11.62
CA PRO A 24 -25.29 6.15 12.19
C PRO A 24 -25.85 5.26 11.08
N PHE A 25 -25.77 3.96 11.30
CA PHE A 25 -26.17 2.91 10.38
C PHE A 25 -27.70 2.95 10.22
N GLU A 26 -28.20 3.38 9.06
CA GLU A 26 -29.61 3.18 8.69
C GLU A 26 -29.75 1.74 8.18
N VAL A 27 -30.60 0.96 8.86
CA VAL A 27 -30.99 -0.38 8.45
C VAL A 27 -31.77 -0.27 7.14
N PRO A 28 -31.30 -0.80 6.00
CA PRO A 28 -32.05 -0.74 4.75
C PRO A 28 -33.24 -1.71 4.79
N SER A 29 -34.42 -1.24 4.37
CA SER A 29 -35.59 -2.09 4.18
C SER A 29 -35.29 -3.22 3.21
N LEU A 30 -35.79 -4.42 3.49
CA LEU A 30 -35.71 -5.65 2.68
C LEU A 30 -36.46 -5.61 1.34
N ILE A 31 -36.62 -4.45 0.73
CA ILE A 31 -37.12 -4.35 -0.65
C ILE A 31 -35.88 -4.43 -1.53
N PRO A 32 -35.72 -5.51 -2.35
CA PRO A 32 -34.65 -5.53 -3.32
C PRO A 32 -34.80 -4.29 -4.20
N PRO A 33 -33.73 -3.48 -4.38
CA PRO A 33 -33.79 -2.37 -5.29
C PRO A 33 -34.24 -2.88 -6.67
N ALA A 34 -35.05 -2.09 -7.38
CA ALA A 34 -35.42 -2.39 -8.75
C ALA A 34 -34.17 -2.82 -9.53
N PRO A 35 -34.24 -3.79 -10.44
CA PRO A 35 -33.08 -4.34 -11.13
C PRO A 35 -32.33 -3.21 -11.83
N VAL A 36 -31.28 -2.73 -11.18
CA VAL A 36 -30.38 -1.72 -11.76
C VAL A 36 -29.60 -2.42 -12.87
N ALA A 37 -29.67 -1.88 -14.07
CA ALA A 37 -28.93 -2.44 -15.19
C ALA A 37 -27.43 -2.47 -14.87
N LEU A 38 -26.79 -3.62 -15.08
CA LEU A 38 -25.36 -3.74 -14.94
C LEU A 38 -24.68 -2.97 -16.08
N VAL A 39 -24.03 -1.86 -15.75
CA VAL A 39 -23.44 -0.90 -16.70
C VAL A 39 -21.93 -0.81 -16.53
N ALA A 40 -21.25 -0.24 -17.54
CA ALA A 40 -19.82 0.05 -17.47
C ALA A 40 -19.51 1.05 -16.34
N THR A 41 -18.32 0.91 -15.77
CA THR A 41 -17.82 1.82 -14.73
C THR A 41 -17.54 3.20 -15.35
N ASP A 42 -18.04 4.23 -14.71
CA ASP A 42 -17.72 5.59 -15.11
C ASP A 42 -16.32 5.99 -14.63
N HIS A 43 -15.48 6.38 -15.58
CA HIS A 43 -14.15 6.91 -15.33
C HIS A 43 -14.04 8.35 -15.84
N PRO A 44 -13.29 9.22 -15.13
CA PRO A 44 -12.96 10.53 -15.70
C PRO A 44 -12.27 10.35 -17.06
N PRO A 45 -12.56 11.18 -18.06
CA PRO A 45 -11.95 11.06 -19.37
C PRO A 45 -10.43 11.22 -19.27
N LEU A 46 -9.69 10.41 -20.04
CA LEU A 46 -8.25 10.53 -20.11
C LEU A 46 -7.83 11.87 -20.75
N PRO A 47 -6.75 12.51 -20.27
CA PRO A 47 -6.19 13.69 -20.91
C PRO A 47 -5.80 13.41 -22.37
N LYS A 48 -5.92 14.41 -23.24
CA LYS A 48 -5.60 14.27 -24.66
C LYS A 48 -4.10 14.39 -24.94
N GLU A 49 -3.39 15.18 -24.15
CA GLU A 49 -1.97 15.46 -24.34
C GLU A 49 -1.13 14.88 -23.20
N VAL A 50 0.04 14.36 -23.51
CA VAL A 50 0.97 13.77 -22.51
C VAL A 50 1.32 14.77 -21.40
N ALA A 51 1.45 16.04 -21.72
CA ALA A 51 1.76 17.10 -20.76
C ALA A 51 0.67 17.32 -19.68
N GLN A 52 -0.55 16.83 -19.92
CA GLN A 52 -1.68 16.94 -18.99
C GLN A 52 -1.76 15.78 -17.99
N TYR A 53 -1.02 14.69 -18.26
CA TYR A 53 -1.01 13.51 -17.35
C TYR A 53 -0.21 13.77 -16.08
N TRP A 54 0.77 14.68 -16.12
CA TRP A 54 1.67 14.97 -15.01
C TRP A 54 2.45 16.27 -15.20
N PHE A 55 3.13 16.70 -14.16
CA PHE A 55 4.01 17.87 -14.20
C PHE A 55 5.48 17.50 -14.43
N VAL A 56 5.77 16.34 -15.00
CA VAL A 56 7.13 15.88 -15.33
C VAL A 56 7.70 16.79 -16.45
N PRO A 57 8.95 17.28 -16.32
CA PRO A 57 9.59 18.09 -17.35
C PRO A 57 9.80 17.28 -18.63
N ALA A 58 9.48 17.87 -19.79
CA ALA A 58 9.85 17.29 -21.07
C ALA A 58 11.39 17.31 -21.23
N ALA A 59 11.94 16.26 -21.85
CA ALA A 59 13.39 16.11 -22.02
C ALA A 59 14.11 17.28 -22.69
N THR A 60 13.37 18.11 -23.42
CA THR A 60 13.88 19.24 -24.24
C THR A 60 13.77 20.61 -23.56
N THR A 61 13.16 20.75 -22.38
CA THR A 61 12.73 22.07 -21.84
C THR A 61 13.81 22.90 -21.14
N ALA A 62 14.98 22.34 -20.79
CA ALA A 62 16.03 23.07 -20.10
C ALA A 62 17.18 23.42 -21.07
N SER A 63 17.65 24.67 -21.03
CA SER A 63 18.86 25.10 -21.77
C SER A 63 20.10 24.37 -21.23
N ALA A 64 21.18 24.28 -22.01
CA ALA A 64 22.43 23.66 -21.57
C ALA A 64 22.99 24.35 -20.31
N ALA A 65 22.95 25.69 -20.26
CA ALA A 65 23.40 26.45 -19.09
C ALA A 65 22.57 26.16 -17.83
N SER A 66 21.24 26.04 -17.96
CA SER A 66 20.38 25.65 -16.83
C SER A 66 20.66 24.22 -16.35
N LYS A 67 20.96 23.29 -17.28
CA LYS A 67 21.31 21.90 -16.93
C LYS A 67 22.60 21.83 -16.13
N ASP A 68 23.63 22.58 -16.50
CA ASP A 68 24.91 22.64 -15.77
C ASP A 68 24.75 23.24 -14.36
N SER A 69 23.97 24.33 -14.23
CA SER A 69 23.65 24.95 -12.95
C SER A 69 22.89 23.97 -12.05
N TYR A 70 21.87 23.28 -12.58
CA TYR A 70 21.10 22.31 -11.84
C TYR A 70 21.92 21.08 -11.45
N ALA A 71 22.79 20.59 -12.33
CA ALA A 71 23.71 19.49 -12.00
C ALA A 71 24.71 19.90 -10.90
N SER A 72 25.15 21.14 -10.89
CA SER A 72 25.99 21.69 -9.83
C SER A 72 25.25 21.75 -8.50
N LEU A 73 24.00 22.25 -8.52
CA LEU A 73 23.15 22.28 -7.33
C LEU A 73 22.90 20.86 -6.76
N ALA A 74 22.56 19.91 -7.62
CA ALA A 74 22.31 18.52 -7.19
C ALA A 74 23.55 17.90 -6.51
N ARG A 75 24.74 18.11 -7.08
CA ARG A 75 26.00 17.67 -6.45
C ARG A 75 26.24 18.37 -5.12
N GLY A 76 25.96 19.67 -5.05
CA GLY A 76 26.08 20.43 -3.82
C GLY A 76 25.12 19.97 -2.73
N VAL A 77 23.85 19.74 -3.07
CA VAL A 77 22.84 19.19 -2.17
C VAL A 77 23.26 17.80 -1.66
N LYS A 78 23.73 16.94 -2.56
CA LYS A 78 24.24 15.62 -2.15
C LYS A 78 25.41 15.74 -1.18
N ALA A 79 26.39 16.59 -1.47
CA ALA A 79 27.54 16.81 -0.59
C ALA A 79 27.09 17.33 0.80
N VAL A 80 26.12 18.24 0.87
CA VAL A 80 25.56 18.73 2.14
C VAL A 80 24.87 17.60 2.91
N THR A 81 24.09 16.77 2.26
CA THR A 81 23.39 15.65 2.90
C THR A 81 24.35 14.53 3.34
N ASP A 82 25.45 14.34 2.63
CA ASP A 82 26.50 13.36 2.98
C ASP A 82 27.45 13.90 4.09
N GLY A 83 27.27 15.16 4.56
CA GLY A 83 28.10 15.78 5.59
C GLY A 83 29.39 16.45 5.07
N GLU A 84 29.58 16.49 3.75
CA GLU A 84 30.72 17.16 3.09
C GLU A 84 30.45 18.66 2.94
N TYR A 85 30.22 19.34 4.05
CA TYR A 85 29.68 20.70 4.09
C TYR A 85 30.54 21.73 3.35
N ALA A 86 31.87 21.65 3.39
CA ALA A 86 32.73 22.57 2.69
C ALA A 86 32.63 22.46 1.17
N THR A 87 32.61 21.21 0.67
CA THR A 87 32.42 20.90 -0.74
C THR A 87 31.00 21.34 -1.19
N GLY A 88 30.00 21.01 -0.39
CA GLY A 88 28.61 21.37 -0.62
C GLY A 88 28.44 22.89 -0.70
N LEU A 89 29.00 23.65 0.26
CA LEU A 89 28.93 25.09 0.31
C LEU A 89 29.48 25.73 -0.97
N ALA A 90 30.66 25.30 -1.43
CA ALA A 90 31.27 25.82 -2.66
C ALA A 90 30.39 25.61 -3.92
N LEU A 91 29.65 24.49 -3.96
CA LEU A 91 28.79 24.16 -5.09
C LEU A 91 27.44 24.89 -5.07
N VAL A 92 26.79 25.00 -3.89
CA VAL A 92 25.46 25.63 -3.76
C VAL A 92 25.56 27.17 -3.72
N SER A 93 26.75 27.75 -3.49
CA SER A 93 26.98 29.19 -3.47
C SER A 93 27.40 29.77 -4.82
N ARG A 94 27.35 28.98 -5.90
CA ARG A 94 27.73 29.46 -7.23
C ARG A 94 26.78 30.57 -7.72
N ARG A 95 27.37 31.62 -8.29
CA ARG A 95 26.63 32.83 -8.72
C ARG A 95 25.53 32.49 -9.73
N GLU A 96 25.79 31.55 -10.61
CA GLU A 96 24.84 31.14 -11.68
C GLU A 96 23.53 30.61 -11.16
N LEU A 97 23.51 30.09 -9.90
CA LEU A 97 22.30 29.57 -9.23
C LEU A 97 21.33 30.68 -8.84
N ALA A 98 21.83 31.92 -8.62
CA ALA A 98 21.00 33.07 -8.21
C ALA A 98 19.99 33.48 -9.28
N GLU A 99 20.27 33.17 -10.55
CA GLU A 99 19.40 33.51 -11.70
C GLU A 99 18.47 32.35 -12.08
N THR A 100 18.54 31.25 -11.38
CA THR A 100 17.70 30.07 -11.67
C THR A 100 16.41 30.07 -10.85
N ARG A 101 15.45 29.26 -11.30
CA ARG A 101 14.20 28.99 -10.53
C ARG A 101 14.47 28.34 -9.16
N LEU A 102 15.66 27.77 -8.95
CA LEU A 102 16.08 27.09 -7.72
C LEU A 102 16.97 27.94 -6.81
N ALA A 103 17.03 29.26 -7.04
CA ALA A 103 17.86 30.18 -6.25
C ALA A 103 17.57 30.07 -4.73
N ASP A 104 16.30 29.95 -4.35
CA ASP A 104 15.91 29.85 -2.94
C ASP A 104 16.29 28.50 -2.32
N TYR A 105 16.20 27.40 -3.07
CA TYR A 105 16.72 26.11 -2.66
C TYR A 105 18.24 26.13 -2.52
N ALA A 106 18.96 26.79 -3.42
CA ALA A 106 20.42 26.95 -3.31
C ALA A 106 20.80 27.69 -2.02
N LYS A 107 20.10 28.80 -1.67
CA LYS A 107 20.30 29.53 -0.41
C LYS A 107 19.97 28.66 0.82
N TYR A 108 18.88 27.89 0.77
CA TYR A 108 18.54 26.99 1.85
C TYR A 108 19.65 25.97 2.12
N TYR A 109 20.15 25.29 1.09
CA TYR A 109 21.26 24.34 1.24
C TYR A 109 22.60 25.02 1.55
N GLN A 110 22.81 26.26 1.13
CA GLN A 110 23.93 27.08 1.58
C GLN A 110 23.90 27.28 3.10
N ALA A 111 22.74 27.63 3.64
CA ALA A 111 22.57 27.77 5.08
C ALA A 111 22.78 26.45 5.84
N MET A 112 22.27 25.34 5.30
CA MET A 112 22.54 24.01 5.86
C MET A 112 24.05 23.68 5.90
N ALA A 113 24.75 23.95 4.83
CA ALA A 113 26.21 23.75 4.78
C ALA A 113 26.96 24.64 5.80
N LEU A 114 26.57 25.90 5.91
CA LEU A 114 27.14 26.85 6.89
C LEU A 114 26.86 26.38 8.31
N GLN A 115 25.64 25.90 8.60
CA GLN A 115 25.31 25.31 9.91
C GLN A 115 26.19 24.08 10.22
N GLY A 116 26.35 23.17 9.25
CA GLY A 116 27.21 21.98 9.41
C GLY A 116 28.69 22.33 9.64
N LEU A 117 29.15 23.51 9.18
CA LEU A 117 30.46 24.07 9.45
C LEU A 117 30.51 24.91 10.73
N SER A 118 29.44 24.92 11.54
CA SER A 118 29.29 25.75 12.75
C SER A 118 29.38 27.25 12.48
N ARG A 119 29.13 27.71 11.23
CA ARG A 119 29.16 29.12 10.82
C ARG A 119 27.75 29.71 10.96
N PHE A 120 27.21 29.66 12.19
CA PHE A 120 25.81 29.97 12.48
C PHE A 120 25.39 31.41 12.13
N ALA A 121 26.29 32.38 12.34
CA ALA A 121 26.03 33.78 12.00
C ALA A 121 25.81 34.00 10.49
N GLU A 122 26.56 33.29 9.67
CA GLU A 122 26.43 33.37 8.22
C GLU A 122 25.21 32.58 7.75
N ALA A 123 24.89 31.45 8.38
CA ALA A 123 23.66 30.71 8.09
C ALA A 123 22.42 31.57 8.39
N ASP A 124 22.39 32.26 9.52
CA ASP A 124 21.33 33.22 9.89
C ASP A 124 21.20 34.37 8.86
N ALA A 125 22.34 34.96 8.45
CA ALA A 125 22.37 36.03 7.44
C ALA A 125 21.80 35.59 6.08
N VAL A 126 21.89 34.31 5.73
CA VAL A 126 21.30 33.74 4.53
C VAL A 126 19.80 33.43 4.73
N LEU A 127 19.45 32.81 5.85
CA LEU A 127 18.07 32.33 6.10
C LEU A 127 17.08 33.45 6.41
N THR A 128 17.47 34.48 7.16
CA THR A 128 16.57 35.58 7.56
C THR A 128 15.93 36.27 6.34
N PRO A 129 16.69 36.77 5.33
CA PRO A 129 16.09 37.35 4.14
C PRO A 129 15.38 36.29 3.26
N LEU A 130 15.85 35.06 3.24
CA LEU A 130 15.21 33.97 2.51
C LEU A 130 13.79 33.76 3.03
N VAL A 131 13.61 33.52 4.33
CA VAL A 131 12.31 33.25 4.96
C VAL A 131 11.34 34.43 4.79
N ALA A 132 11.84 35.67 4.86
CA ALA A 132 11.03 36.87 4.69
C ALA A 132 10.44 37.01 3.27
N ASN A 133 11.14 36.51 2.24
CA ASN A 133 10.77 36.68 0.84
C ASN A 133 10.20 35.42 0.16
N LEU A 134 10.22 34.25 0.84
CA LEU A 134 9.71 33.02 0.26
C LEU A 134 8.21 33.09 0.01
N GLN A 135 7.81 32.70 -1.20
CA GLN A 135 6.42 32.45 -1.53
C GLN A 135 5.92 31.20 -0.78
N ASP A 136 4.60 31.02 -0.72
CA ASP A 136 4.02 29.84 -0.12
C ASP A 136 4.40 28.57 -0.91
N GLY A 137 4.95 27.61 -0.19
CA GLY A 137 5.48 26.35 -0.70
C GLY A 137 6.08 25.51 0.43
N ALA A 138 6.45 24.27 0.11
CA ALA A 138 7.04 23.37 1.10
C ALA A 138 8.36 23.90 1.67
N LEU A 139 9.14 24.63 0.86
CA LEU A 139 10.40 25.19 1.32
C LEU A 139 10.22 26.21 2.44
N LYS A 140 9.13 27.02 2.41
CA LYS A 140 8.90 28.10 3.39
C LYS A 140 8.82 27.55 4.82
N ASP A 141 8.05 26.50 5.03
CA ASP A 141 7.89 25.88 6.36
C ASP A 141 9.20 25.23 6.81
N THR A 142 9.89 24.54 5.91
CA THR A 142 11.17 23.91 6.19
C THR A 142 12.26 24.95 6.53
N ALA A 143 12.30 26.07 5.80
CA ALA A 143 13.27 27.16 6.01
C ALA A 143 13.01 27.91 7.33
N LYS A 144 11.73 28.10 7.72
CA LYS A 144 11.37 28.70 9.02
C LYS A 144 11.92 27.84 10.18
N LEU A 145 11.68 26.52 10.14
CA LEU A 145 12.21 25.61 11.19
C LEU A 145 13.74 25.61 11.22
N LYS A 146 14.38 25.62 10.04
CA LYS A 146 15.82 25.68 9.92
C LYS A 146 16.40 27.00 10.46
N LEU A 147 15.73 28.12 10.25
CA LEU A 147 16.14 29.42 10.81
C LEU A 147 16.06 29.40 12.34
N ALA A 148 14.99 28.87 12.92
CA ALA A 148 14.85 28.71 14.37
C ALA A 148 15.97 27.83 14.96
N GLU A 149 16.27 26.71 14.29
CA GLU A 149 17.37 25.81 14.67
C GLU A 149 18.72 26.52 14.69
N VAL A 150 19.01 27.34 13.67
CA VAL A 150 20.24 28.13 13.58
C VAL A 150 20.31 29.21 14.67
N MET A 151 19.19 29.89 14.99
CA MET A 151 19.13 30.87 16.08
C MET A 151 19.45 30.24 17.43
N ILE A 152 18.90 29.04 17.70
CA ILE A 152 19.19 28.29 18.94
C ILE A 152 20.68 27.91 19.00
N ALA A 153 21.22 27.41 17.89
CA ALA A 153 22.66 27.02 17.82
C ALA A 153 23.60 28.20 17.90
N ARG A 154 23.17 29.41 17.57
CA ARG A 154 23.93 30.66 17.67
C ARG A 154 23.98 31.27 19.08
N PRO A 155 23.54 30.66 20.10
CA PRO A 155 22.97 31.05 21.38
C PRO A 155 22.23 32.41 21.38
N ASP A 156 21.17 32.44 20.56
CA ASP A 156 20.17 33.53 20.54
C ASP A 156 18.76 32.96 20.76
N PRO A 157 18.52 32.30 21.91
CA PRO A 157 17.26 31.61 22.16
C PRO A 157 16.07 32.55 22.28
N ALA A 158 16.28 33.81 22.71
CA ALA A 158 15.21 34.79 22.80
C ALA A 158 14.64 35.16 21.43
N ARG A 159 15.52 35.34 20.45
CA ARG A 159 15.11 35.60 19.07
C ARG A 159 14.43 34.36 18.45
N ALA A 160 14.95 33.17 18.75
CA ALA A 160 14.34 31.93 18.28
C ALA A 160 12.92 31.75 18.85
N GLU A 161 12.74 31.96 20.15
CA GLU A 161 11.43 31.87 20.81
C GLU A 161 10.44 32.89 20.22
N GLN A 162 10.80 34.17 20.12
CA GLN A 162 9.98 35.19 19.52
C GLN A 162 9.60 34.86 18.07
N PHE A 163 10.56 34.39 17.28
CA PHE A 163 10.33 33.97 15.88
C PHE A 163 9.38 32.77 15.81
N LEU A 164 9.59 31.73 16.63
CA LEU A 164 8.70 30.56 16.68
C LEU A 164 7.26 30.95 17.07
N ARG A 165 7.09 31.88 18.02
CA ARG A 165 5.76 32.39 18.38
C ARG A 165 5.05 33.11 17.22
N THR A 166 5.77 33.78 16.32
CA THR A 166 5.17 34.35 15.12
C THR A 166 4.67 33.31 14.13
N ILE A 167 5.32 32.14 14.08
CA ILE A 167 4.91 31.04 13.18
C ILE A 167 3.59 30.39 13.66
N THR A 168 3.37 30.28 14.96
CA THR A 168 2.16 29.64 15.53
C THR A 168 0.87 30.42 15.28
N ALA A 169 0.94 31.74 15.11
CA ALA A 169 -0.24 32.56 14.84
C ALA A 169 -0.91 32.20 13.50
N ASP A 170 -0.15 31.64 12.54
CA ASP A 170 -0.60 31.30 11.20
C ASP A 170 -0.85 29.79 10.98
N ALA A 171 -0.45 28.92 11.93
CA ALA A 171 -0.40 27.46 11.71
C ALA A 171 -1.60 26.73 12.34
N LYS A 172 -2.51 26.25 11.51
CA LYS A 172 -3.43 25.16 11.87
C LYS A 172 -2.64 23.86 12.02
N GLY A 173 -2.01 23.66 13.19
CA GLY A 173 -1.30 22.42 13.55
C GLY A 173 0.22 22.56 13.44
N ALA A 174 0.88 23.04 14.49
CA ALA A 174 2.32 23.02 14.60
C ALA A 174 2.86 21.58 14.63
N SER A 175 3.93 21.31 13.86
CA SER A 175 4.59 20.00 13.76
C SER A 175 5.35 19.64 15.05
N GLU A 176 5.69 18.37 15.19
CA GLU A 176 6.56 17.91 16.28
C GLU A 176 7.92 18.61 16.30
N ASP A 177 8.52 18.89 15.12
CA ASP A 177 9.78 19.63 15.04
C ASP A 177 9.66 21.07 15.53
N PHE A 178 8.52 21.73 15.23
CA PHE A 178 8.24 23.06 15.77
C PHE A 178 8.22 23.05 17.30
N TRP A 179 7.45 22.15 17.91
CA TRP A 179 7.36 22.05 19.36
C TRP A 179 8.69 21.68 20.03
N MET A 180 9.50 20.82 19.35
CA MET A 180 10.84 20.50 19.84
C MET A 180 11.77 21.72 19.84
N LEU A 181 11.75 22.51 18.76
CA LEU A 181 12.56 23.75 18.70
C LEU A 181 12.10 24.78 19.72
N LEU A 182 10.79 24.94 19.91
CA LEU A 182 10.26 25.84 20.95
C LEU A 182 10.68 25.40 22.35
N SER A 183 10.59 24.10 22.65
CA SER A 183 11.02 23.59 23.97
C SER A 183 12.49 23.80 24.22
N GLN A 184 13.36 23.66 23.21
CA GLN A 184 14.80 23.93 23.32
C GLN A 184 15.10 25.42 23.52
N ALA A 185 14.36 26.30 22.82
CA ALA A 185 14.53 27.76 23.00
C ALA A 185 14.09 28.21 24.40
N GLU A 186 12.92 27.73 24.86
CA GLU A 186 12.38 28.04 26.19
C GLU A 186 13.29 27.50 27.33
N GLU A 187 13.84 26.28 27.14
CA GLU A 187 14.78 25.70 28.07
C GLU A 187 16.10 26.51 28.16
N ALA A 188 16.60 26.97 27.00
CA ALA A 188 17.80 27.82 26.95
C ALA A 188 17.59 29.21 27.57
N LEU A 189 16.34 29.66 27.69
CA LEU A 189 15.95 30.90 28.38
C LEU A 189 15.61 30.71 29.85
N ASP A 190 15.76 29.49 30.38
CA ASP A 190 15.38 29.12 31.76
C ASP A 190 13.85 29.30 32.02
N HIS A 191 13.03 29.33 30.95
CA HIS A 191 11.59 29.38 31.02
C HIS A 191 11.03 27.97 31.23
N ARG A 192 11.31 27.38 32.38
CA ARG A 192 11.09 25.97 32.69
C ARG A 192 9.65 25.50 32.38
N ASP A 193 8.65 26.27 32.78
CA ASP A 193 7.22 25.84 32.59
C ASP A 193 6.81 25.84 31.13
N HIS A 194 7.25 26.79 30.33
CA HIS A 194 7.00 26.84 28.89
C HIS A 194 7.73 25.71 28.15
N ALA A 195 8.97 25.42 28.53
CA ALA A 195 9.71 24.28 27.98
C ALA A 195 8.99 22.96 28.26
N ILE A 196 8.51 22.76 29.50
CA ILE A 196 7.72 21.57 29.86
C ILE A 196 6.45 21.47 29.01
N GLU A 197 5.71 22.57 28.85
CA GLU A 197 4.51 22.58 28.02
C GLU A 197 4.81 22.16 26.57
N ALA A 198 5.84 22.73 25.96
CA ALA A 198 6.24 22.43 24.60
C ALA A 198 6.70 20.95 24.43
N TYR A 199 7.53 20.43 25.36
CA TYR A 199 7.90 19.00 25.35
C TYR A 199 6.69 18.08 25.54
N ARG A 200 5.72 18.44 26.39
CA ARG A 200 4.49 17.68 26.56
C ARG A 200 3.67 17.63 25.27
N LYS A 201 3.60 18.74 24.50
CA LYS A 201 2.95 18.73 23.17
C LYS A 201 3.55 17.68 22.23
N VAL A 202 4.85 17.48 22.28
CA VAL A 202 5.50 16.42 21.47
C VAL A 202 5.22 15.03 22.05
N TYR A 203 5.51 14.82 23.33
CA TYR A 203 5.40 13.51 23.97
C TYR A 203 4.01 12.92 23.93
N TYR A 204 2.99 13.74 24.25
CA TYR A 204 1.60 13.32 24.26
C TYR A 204 0.90 13.46 22.90
N GLY A 205 1.23 14.49 22.15
CA GLY A 205 0.57 14.81 20.88
C GLY A 205 1.05 13.96 19.70
N PHE A 206 2.33 13.60 19.68
CA PHE A 206 2.98 12.90 18.58
C PHE A 206 3.68 11.60 19.00
N PRO A 207 3.00 10.67 19.74
CA PRO A 207 3.65 9.49 20.31
C PRO A 207 4.17 8.48 19.26
N LEU A 208 3.77 8.61 18.00
CA LEU A 208 4.22 7.78 16.87
C LEU A 208 5.49 8.36 16.22
N SER A 209 5.88 9.59 16.55
CA SER A 209 7.08 10.25 16.04
C SER A 209 8.32 9.82 16.80
N GLY A 210 9.48 9.78 16.10
CA GLY A 210 10.78 9.61 16.76
C GLY A 210 11.09 10.71 17.76
N ARG A 211 10.54 11.93 17.58
CA ARG A 211 10.70 13.06 18.50
C ARG A 211 10.08 12.85 19.87
N ALA A 212 9.14 11.89 20.01
CA ALA A 212 8.55 11.59 21.31
C ALA A 212 9.57 11.10 22.34
N ALA A 213 10.60 10.36 21.91
CA ALA A 213 11.70 9.93 22.77
C ALA A 213 12.61 11.10 23.16
N ASP A 214 12.89 12.00 22.23
CA ASP A 214 13.70 13.21 22.49
C ASP A 214 12.96 14.12 23.49
N ALA A 215 11.65 14.31 23.29
CA ALA A 215 10.81 15.09 24.20
C ALA A 215 10.77 14.47 25.61
N LYS A 216 10.67 13.14 25.71
CA LYS A 216 10.76 12.45 27.00
C LYS A 216 12.10 12.74 27.70
N THR A 217 13.20 12.68 26.97
CA THR A 217 14.53 13.00 27.50
C THR A 217 14.61 14.44 28.04
N GLY A 218 13.97 15.41 27.33
CA GLY A 218 13.83 16.79 27.82
C GLY A 218 13.02 16.88 29.09
N LEU A 219 11.88 16.22 29.17
CA LEU A 219 11.03 16.18 30.37
C LEU A 219 11.74 15.52 31.55
N ASP A 220 12.47 14.42 31.34
CA ASP A 220 13.28 13.75 32.39
C ASP A 220 14.38 14.68 32.95
N ARG A 221 15.07 15.43 32.08
CA ARG A 221 16.07 16.44 32.47
C ARG A 221 15.45 17.55 33.33
N LEU A 222 14.23 17.96 33.01
CA LEU A 222 13.46 18.93 33.77
C LEU A 222 12.74 18.30 34.98
N GLN A 223 13.00 17.04 35.30
CA GLN A 223 12.44 16.31 36.44
C GLN A 223 10.88 16.24 36.40
N VAL A 224 10.30 16.13 35.21
CA VAL A 224 8.86 15.98 35.01
C VAL A 224 8.51 14.52 34.86
N ILE A 225 7.62 14.04 35.71
CA ILE A 225 7.14 12.66 35.67
C ILE A 225 6.12 12.51 34.53
N VAL A 226 6.37 11.59 33.63
CA VAL A 226 5.48 11.14 32.56
C VAL A 226 5.37 9.62 32.57
N GLY A 227 4.37 9.06 31.92
CA GLY A 227 4.09 7.63 31.98
C GLY A 227 3.26 7.28 33.22
N ALA A 228 3.63 6.24 33.96
CA ALA A 228 2.84 5.72 35.10
C ALA A 228 2.56 6.74 36.22
N GLY A 229 3.24 7.86 36.30
CA GLY A 229 3.03 8.92 37.27
C GLY A 229 2.67 10.28 36.65
N GLY A 230 2.41 10.31 35.34
CA GLY A 230 2.04 11.53 34.62
C GLY A 230 0.57 11.91 34.77
N PRO A 231 0.15 13.04 34.15
CA PRO A 231 -1.27 13.46 34.14
C PRO A 231 -2.15 12.42 33.46
N VAL A 232 -3.13 11.90 34.18
CA VAL A 232 -3.97 10.76 33.73
C VAL A 232 -4.63 11.00 32.36
N GLY A 233 -5.19 12.19 32.15
CA GLY A 233 -5.86 12.52 30.88
C GLY A 233 -4.90 12.55 29.68
N ASP A 234 -3.70 13.09 29.86
CA ASP A 234 -2.67 13.15 28.82
C ASP A 234 -2.09 11.75 28.50
N GLU A 235 -1.86 10.95 29.55
CA GLU A 235 -1.38 9.57 29.41
C GLU A 235 -2.45 8.70 28.71
N LEU A 236 -3.72 8.87 29.04
CA LEU A 236 -4.81 8.17 28.36
C LEU A 236 -4.87 8.55 26.88
N ALA A 237 -4.85 9.86 26.58
CA ALA A 237 -4.85 10.34 25.20
C ALA A 237 -3.64 9.84 24.39
N ARG A 238 -2.47 9.71 25.04
CA ARG A 238 -1.27 9.12 24.43
C ARG A 238 -1.44 7.63 24.15
N ALA A 239 -1.94 6.88 25.11
CA ALA A 239 -2.20 5.45 24.97
C ALA A 239 -3.18 5.16 23.83
N GLU A 240 -4.26 5.96 23.71
CA GLU A 240 -5.24 5.88 22.63
C GLU A 240 -4.60 6.16 21.25
N ARG A 241 -3.70 7.15 21.14
CA ARG A 241 -2.97 7.43 19.88
C ARG A 241 -2.04 6.28 19.48
N LEU A 242 -1.34 5.69 20.45
CA LEU A 242 -0.50 4.50 20.22
C LEU A 242 -1.34 3.31 19.75
N PHE A 243 -2.50 3.11 20.38
CA PHE A 243 -3.45 2.06 20.04
C PHE A 243 -4.01 2.26 18.61
N ALA A 244 -4.48 3.46 18.29
CA ALA A 244 -4.95 3.82 16.94
C ALA A 244 -3.85 3.66 15.88
N GLY A 245 -2.58 3.93 16.26
CA GLY A 245 -1.39 3.69 15.44
C GLY A 245 -0.94 2.24 15.36
N ARG A 246 -1.70 1.30 15.97
CA ARG A 246 -1.38 -0.14 16.04
C ARG A 246 -0.02 -0.46 16.67
N ARG A 247 0.47 0.44 17.55
CA ARG A 247 1.69 0.23 18.33
C ARG A 247 1.32 -0.61 19.57
N TRP A 248 0.82 -1.83 19.34
CA TRP A 248 0.19 -2.68 20.36
C TRP A 248 1.02 -2.87 21.62
N ALA A 249 2.32 -3.10 21.47
CA ALA A 249 3.21 -3.31 22.61
C ALA A 249 3.34 -2.03 23.47
N GLU A 250 3.49 -0.87 22.83
CA GLU A 250 3.64 0.41 23.50
C GLU A 250 2.31 0.89 24.08
N ALA A 251 1.21 0.72 23.34
CA ALA A 251 -0.14 1.03 23.82
C ALA A 251 -0.46 0.22 25.08
N ARG A 252 -0.17 -1.09 25.05
CA ARG A 252 -0.36 -1.96 26.21
C ARG A 252 0.40 -1.47 27.44
N VAL A 253 1.69 -1.14 27.27
CA VAL A 253 2.52 -0.60 28.39
C VAL A 253 1.96 0.72 28.91
N ALA A 254 1.41 1.55 28.02
CA ALA A 254 0.81 2.84 28.42
C ALA A 254 -0.54 2.68 29.14
N PHE A 255 -1.41 1.73 28.69
CA PHE A 255 -2.71 1.50 29.32
C PHE A 255 -2.65 0.78 30.69
N GLU A 256 -1.72 -0.18 30.87
CA GLU A 256 -1.69 -1.05 32.06
C GLU A 256 -1.72 -0.26 33.39
N PRO A 257 -0.86 0.76 33.62
CA PRO A 257 -0.89 1.52 34.87
C PRO A 257 -2.15 2.40 35.03
N LEU A 258 -2.82 2.75 33.94
CA LEU A 258 -4.00 3.61 33.96
C LEU A 258 -5.21 2.92 34.60
N LEU A 259 -5.32 1.61 34.51
CA LEU A 259 -6.44 0.84 35.09
C LEU A 259 -6.71 1.15 36.57
N SER A 260 -5.66 1.42 37.36
CA SER A 260 -5.79 1.69 38.79
C SER A 260 -6.13 3.13 39.13
N ILE A 261 -5.94 4.06 38.19
CA ILE A 261 -5.99 5.50 38.47
C ILE A 261 -7.10 6.26 37.69
N VAL A 262 -7.64 5.65 36.63
CA VAL A 262 -8.75 6.25 35.87
C VAL A 262 -10.09 6.10 36.60
N PRO A 263 -11.08 6.99 36.32
CA PRO A 263 -12.46 6.84 36.76
C PRO A 263 -13.06 5.48 36.39
N ALA A 264 -14.04 5.03 37.15
CA ALA A 264 -14.66 3.70 36.95
C ALA A 264 -15.28 3.56 35.55
N GLU A 265 -15.81 4.65 34.99
CA GLU A 265 -16.41 4.70 33.65
C GLU A 265 -15.41 4.42 32.52
N ASP A 266 -14.14 4.76 32.68
CA ASP A 266 -13.09 4.54 31.68
C ASP A 266 -12.46 3.14 31.77
N ARG A 267 -12.57 2.46 32.91
CA ARG A 267 -11.90 1.16 33.13
C ARG A 267 -12.32 0.10 32.14
N GLY A 268 -13.61 0.05 31.80
CA GLY A 268 -14.15 -0.90 30.83
C GLY A 268 -13.46 -0.78 29.49
N ARG A 269 -13.39 0.44 28.95
CA ARG A 269 -12.74 0.73 27.66
C ARG A 269 -11.26 0.38 27.68
N ILE A 270 -10.54 0.75 28.75
CA ILE A 270 -9.11 0.42 28.86
C ILE A 270 -8.90 -1.08 28.97
N THR A 271 -9.77 -1.81 29.71
CA THR A 271 -9.72 -3.27 29.78
C THR A 271 -9.88 -3.91 28.43
N LEU A 272 -10.82 -3.43 27.61
CA LEU A 272 -11.03 -3.89 26.24
C LEU A 272 -9.79 -3.62 25.37
N HIS A 273 -9.26 -2.38 25.34
CA HIS A 273 -8.07 -2.04 24.56
C HIS A 273 -6.83 -2.85 24.99
N LEU A 274 -6.66 -3.14 26.27
CA LEU A 274 -5.58 -4.01 26.75
C LEU A 274 -5.76 -5.44 26.25
N ALA A 275 -6.98 -5.96 26.23
CA ALA A 275 -7.27 -7.28 25.70
C ALA A 275 -7.02 -7.37 24.20
N GLU A 276 -7.39 -6.31 23.44
CA GLU A 276 -7.07 -6.21 22.01
C GLU A 276 -5.55 -6.17 21.78
N CYS A 277 -4.82 -5.36 22.56
CA CYS A 277 -3.36 -5.36 22.50
C CYS A 277 -2.77 -6.76 22.76
N ASP A 278 -3.24 -7.44 23.81
CA ASP A 278 -2.79 -8.80 24.12
C ASP A 278 -3.12 -9.79 22.99
N TYR A 279 -4.32 -9.68 22.37
CA TYR A 279 -4.71 -10.48 21.22
C TYR A 279 -3.78 -10.27 20.02
N HIS A 280 -3.55 -9.01 19.63
CA HIS A 280 -2.69 -8.67 18.49
C HIS A 280 -1.21 -9.02 18.72
N LEU A 281 -0.78 -9.08 19.96
CA LEU A 281 0.55 -9.56 20.36
C LEU A 281 0.65 -11.10 20.46
N GLY A 282 -0.41 -11.84 20.10
CA GLY A 282 -0.46 -13.29 20.18
C GLY A 282 -0.58 -13.83 21.61
N ARG A 283 -0.90 -12.99 22.61
CA ARG A 283 -1.07 -13.34 24.02
C ARG A 283 -2.51 -13.78 24.28
N HIS A 284 -2.99 -14.76 23.53
CA HIS A 284 -4.40 -15.16 23.53
C HIS A 284 -4.93 -15.54 24.91
N LYS A 285 -4.12 -16.23 25.75
CA LYS A 285 -4.52 -16.56 27.11
C LYS A 285 -4.75 -15.31 27.96
N ALA A 286 -3.90 -14.30 27.87
CA ALA A 286 -4.04 -13.05 28.62
C ALA A 286 -5.29 -12.27 28.17
N ALA A 287 -5.51 -12.17 26.86
CA ALA A 287 -6.70 -11.56 26.29
C ALA A 287 -7.98 -12.26 26.78
N HIS A 288 -8.00 -13.61 26.73
CA HIS A 288 -9.11 -14.42 27.20
C HIS A 288 -9.44 -14.18 28.69
N GLU A 289 -8.46 -14.28 29.58
CA GLU A 289 -8.69 -14.11 31.02
C GLU A 289 -9.20 -12.69 31.34
N ARG A 290 -8.64 -11.67 30.71
CA ARG A 290 -9.07 -10.29 30.89
C ARG A 290 -10.51 -10.05 30.43
N LEU A 291 -10.87 -10.56 29.25
CA LEU A 291 -12.20 -10.41 28.68
C LEU A 291 -13.23 -11.30 29.38
N LYS A 292 -12.85 -12.48 29.89
CA LYS A 292 -13.73 -13.34 30.67
C LYS A 292 -14.27 -12.59 31.88
N THR A 293 -13.38 -12.01 32.70
CA THR A 293 -13.76 -11.22 33.86
C THR A 293 -14.65 -10.03 33.47
N TYR A 294 -14.27 -9.30 32.40
CA TYR A 294 -15.03 -8.14 31.91
C TYR A 294 -16.45 -8.48 31.46
N LEU A 295 -16.63 -9.64 30.82
CA LEU A 295 -17.95 -10.14 30.38
C LEU A 295 -18.78 -10.70 31.55
N GLU A 296 -18.14 -11.34 32.54
CA GLU A 296 -18.81 -11.83 33.77
C GLU A 296 -19.31 -10.68 34.64
N GLU A 297 -18.65 -9.53 34.63
CA GLU A 297 -19.09 -8.29 35.30
C GLU A 297 -20.30 -7.61 34.60
N GLY A 298 -20.82 -8.20 33.52
CA GLY A 298 -22.09 -7.84 32.88
C GLY A 298 -21.97 -6.99 31.62
N SER A 299 -20.76 -6.82 31.06
CA SER A 299 -20.63 -6.18 29.76
C SER A 299 -21.31 -7.02 28.67
N LYS A 300 -22.10 -6.33 27.83
CA LYS A 300 -22.76 -6.90 26.66
C LYS A 300 -22.18 -6.42 25.36
N GLU A 301 -21.02 -5.75 25.39
CA GLU A 301 -20.39 -5.19 24.20
C GLU A 301 -20.03 -6.26 23.19
N PRO A 302 -20.55 -6.19 21.95
CA PRO A 302 -20.26 -7.19 20.92
C PRO A 302 -18.77 -7.23 20.54
N GLU A 303 -18.04 -6.13 20.68
CA GLU A 303 -16.60 -6.02 20.47
C GLU A 303 -15.83 -6.89 21.47
N ALA A 304 -16.13 -6.77 22.75
CA ALA A 304 -15.50 -7.59 23.80
C ALA A 304 -15.74 -9.09 23.56
N ARG A 305 -16.96 -9.46 23.17
CA ARG A 305 -17.29 -10.85 22.81
C ARG A 305 -16.53 -11.33 21.58
N TYR A 306 -16.36 -10.47 20.57
CA TYR A 306 -15.59 -10.79 19.37
C TYR A 306 -14.11 -11.09 19.71
N TYR A 307 -13.45 -10.24 20.48
CA TYR A 307 -12.07 -10.51 20.88
C TYR A 307 -11.93 -11.68 21.83
N TYR A 308 -12.95 -11.92 22.67
CA TYR A 308 -12.99 -13.10 23.53
C TYR A 308 -13.03 -14.40 22.73
N LEU A 309 -13.98 -14.55 21.80
CA LEU A 309 -14.07 -15.73 20.94
C LEU A 309 -12.84 -15.88 20.03
N SER A 310 -12.26 -14.76 19.57
CA SER A 310 -11.03 -14.78 18.77
C SER A 310 -9.82 -15.26 19.59
N ALA A 311 -9.75 -14.91 20.87
CA ALA A 311 -8.73 -15.43 21.80
C ALA A 311 -8.93 -16.94 22.04
N VAL A 312 -10.18 -17.40 22.21
CA VAL A 312 -10.53 -18.83 22.32
C VAL A 312 -10.06 -19.61 21.08
N ARG A 313 -10.30 -19.07 19.88
CA ARG A 313 -9.77 -19.63 18.63
C ARG A 313 -8.25 -19.71 18.64
N GLY A 314 -7.58 -18.64 19.07
CA GLY A 314 -6.12 -18.57 19.18
C GLY A 314 -5.52 -19.58 20.18
N MET A 315 -6.29 -20.01 21.19
CA MET A 315 -5.92 -21.08 22.12
C MET A 315 -6.21 -22.49 21.57
N GLY A 316 -6.90 -22.61 20.43
CA GLY A 316 -7.19 -23.89 19.77
C GLY A 316 -8.47 -24.59 20.23
N ASP A 317 -9.30 -23.94 21.03
CA ASP A 317 -10.60 -24.51 21.45
C ASP A 317 -11.66 -24.25 20.36
N ARG A 318 -11.77 -25.22 19.47
CA ARG A 318 -12.59 -25.13 18.25
C ARG A 318 -14.09 -25.18 18.56
N SER A 319 -14.51 -26.00 19.45
CA SER A 319 -15.94 -26.20 19.78
C SER A 319 -16.51 -24.96 20.47
N THR A 320 -15.79 -24.45 21.46
CA THR A 320 -16.18 -23.23 22.17
C THR A 320 -16.18 -22.02 21.23
N TYR A 321 -15.17 -21.91 20.33
CA TYR A 321 -15.14 -20.84 19.32
C TYR A 321 -16.40 -20.81 18.46
N VAL A 322 -16.82 -21.95 17.88
CA VAL A 322 -18.01 -22.03 17.03
C VAL A 322 -19.27 -21.67 17.83
N SER A 323 -19.42 -22.20 19.06
CA SER A 323 -20.56 -21.89 19.92
C SER A 323 -20.67 -20.41 20.25
N LEU A 324 -19.56 -19.78 20.65
CA LEU A 324 -19.51 -18.34 20.97
C LEU A 324 -19.76 -17.47 19.75
N SER A 325 -19.24 -17.87 18.57
CA SER A 325 -19.48 -17.16 17.31
C SER A 325 -20.97 -17.13 16.98
N ARG A 326 -21.66 -18.27 17.08
CA ARG A 326 -23.11 -18.35 16.84
C ARG A 326 -23.91 -17.56 17.88
N ALA A 327 -23.47 -17.57 19.16
CA ALA A 327 -24.10 -16.77 20.21
C ALA A 327 -23.96 -15.27 19.94
N LEU A 328 -22.78 -14.78 19.55
CA LEU A 328 -22.57 -13.36 19.23
C LEU A 328 -23.48 -12.92 18.09
N VAL A 329 -23.49 -13.70 16.99
CA VAL A 329 -24.32 -13.40 15.81
C VAL A 329 -25.82 -13.38 16.14
N LYS A 330 -26.25 -14.26 17.04
CA LYS A 330 -27.66 -14.32 17.51
C LYS A 330 -28.02 -13.16 18.41
N ASP A 331 -27.16 -12.84 19.39
CA ASP A 331 -27.44 -11.84 20.44
C ASP A 331 -27.27 -10.41 19.92
N HIS A 332 -26.41 -10.19 18.93
CA HIS A 332 -26.10 -8.88 18.33
C HIS A 332 -26.23 -8.90 16.80
N PRO A 333 -27.44 -9.20 16.27
CA PRO A 333 -27.66 -9.54 14.87
C PRO A 333 -27.29 -8.44 13.88
N ASP A 334 -27.34 -7.18 14.29
CA ASP A 334 -27.12 -6.01 13.41
C ASP A 334 -25.76 -5.32 13.67
N SER A 335 -24.93 -5.89 14.55
CA SER A 335 -23.63 -5.29 14.87
C SER A 335 -22.61 -5.57 13.77
N GLN A 336 -21.68 -4.64 13.56
CA GLN A 336 -20.52 -4.88 12.70
C GLN A 336 -19.72 -6.12 13.14
N TRP A 337 -19.69 -6.41 14.45
CA TRP A 337 -18.98 -7.56 15.01
C TRP A 337 -19.64 -8.88 14.65
N ALA A 338 -20.95 -8.92 14.38
CA ALA A 338 -21.61 -10.08 13.82
C ALA A 338 -21.13 -10.36 12.39
N ALA A 339 -20.95 -9.33 11.56
CA ALA A 339 -20.39 -9.48 10.22
C ALA A 339 -18.92 -9.95 10.25
N GLU A 340 -18.08 -9.34 11.12
CA GLU A 340 -16.70 -9.80 11.36
C GLU A 340 -16.67 -11.28 11.79
N THR A 341 -17.53 -11.63 12.74
CA THR A 341 -17.63 -13.01 13.26
C THR A 341 -18.05 -13.99 12.17
N LEU A 342 -19.01 -13.64 11.31
CA LEU A 342 -19.42 -14.50 10.19
C LEU A 342 -18.29 -14.71 9.19
N ASP A 343 -17.53 -13.67 8.80
CA ASP A 343 -16.39 -13.83 7.89
C ASP A 343 -15.29 -14.70 8.48
N ASP A 344 -14.98 -14.50 9.78
CA ASP A 344 -14.00 -15.30 10.51
C ASP A 344 -14.44 -16.76 10.67
N LEU A 345 -15.72 -16.99 10.96
CA LEU A 345 -16.31 -18.33 11.11
C LEU A 345 -16.33 -19.08 9.78
N ALA A 346 -16.69 -18.40 8.68
CA ALA A 346 -16.61 -18.99 7.35
C ALA A 346 -15.17 -19.36 6.98
N SER A 347 -14.21 -18.45 7.28
CA SER A 347 -12.78 -18.72 7.08
C SER A 347 -12.28 -19.90 7.92
N PHE A 348 -12.77 -20.03 9.14
CA PHE A 348 -12.47 -21.17 10.03
C PHE A 348 -12.93 -22.49 9.41
N TYR A 349 -14.16 -22.53 8.86
CA TYR A 349 -14.68 -23.73 8.21
C TYR A 349 -13.91 -24.10 6.93
N ILE A 350 -13.46 -23.10 6.11
CA ILE A 350 -12.60 -23.37 4.95
C ILE A 350 -11.28 -24.04 5.37
N ILE A 351 -10.63 -23.52 6.44
CA ILE A 351 -9.38 -24.10 6.95
C ILE A 351 -9.57 -25.52 7.47
N ASP A 352 -10.78 -25.85 7.84
CA ASP A 352 -11.21 -27.13 8.41
C ASP A 352 -11.80 -28.10 7.39
N ASP A 353 -11.69 -27.77 6.09
CA ASP A 353 -12.23 -28.54 4.96
C ASP A 353 -13.74 -28.82 5.08
N GLN A 354 -14.49 -27.87 5.72
CA GLN A 354 -15.95 -27.92 5.89
C GLN A 354 -16.64 -26.91 4.95
N ASP A 355 -16.49 -27.11 3.65
CA ASP A 355 -16.92 -26.17 2.62
C ASP A 355 -18.43 -25.87 2.67
N ASP A 356 -19.28 -26.87 2.96
CA ASP A 356 -20.73 -26.70 3.09
C ASP A 356 -21.12 -25.76 4.26
N GLU A 357 -20.42 -25.86 5.39
CA GLU A 357 -20.64 -24.96 6.51
C GLU A 357 -20.14 -23.53 6.18
N ALA A 358 -18.99 -23.43 5.52
CA ALA A 358 -18.47 -22.17 5.06
C ALA A 358 -19.45 -21.45 4.10
N ASP A 359 -20.02 -22.18 3.12
CA ASP A 359 -21.02 -21.63 2.20
C ASP A 359 -22.27 -21.12 2.92
N ARG A 360 -22.79 -21.90 3.90
CA ARG A 360 -23.94 -21.46 4.71
C ARG A 360 -23.65 -20.16 5.45
N VAL A 361 -22.47 -20.04 6.04
CA VAL A 361 -22.09 -18.84 6.80
C VAL A 361 -21.87 -17.63 5.85
N PHE A 362 -21.27 -17.83 4.68
CA PHE A 362 -21.13 -16.75 3.70
C PHE A 362 -22.50 -16.29 3.14
N ARG A 363 -23.46 -17.21 2.94
CA ARG A 363 -24.85 -16.84 2.56
C ARG A 363 -25.50 -16.02 3.65
N GLU A 364 -25.38 -16.43 4.91
CA GLU A 364 -25.89 -15.67 6.05
C GLU A 364 -25.26 -14.27 6.12
N LEU A 365 -23.95 -14.14 5.92
CA LEU A 365 -23.26 -12.87 5.87
C LEU A 365 -23.78 -11.99 4.73
N LEU A 366 -23.90 -12.54 3.53
CA LEU A 366 -24.36 -11.81 2.35
C LEU A 366 -25.80 -11.34 2.48
N ASP A 367 -26.68 -12.17 3.03
CA ASP A 367 -28.11 -11.87 3.22
C ASP A 367 -28.32 -10.78 4.28
N ARG A 368 -27.56 -10.81 5.37
CA ARG A 368 -27.74 -9.88 6.49
C ARG A 368 -26.94 -8.60 6.34
N PHE A 369 -25.77 -8.67 5.72
CA PHE A 369 -24.82 -7.56 5.61
C PHE A 369 -24.40 -7.28 4.16
N PRO A 370 -25.36 -7.08 3.21
CA PRO A 370 -25.08 -7.05 1.76
C PRO A 370 -24.19 -5.89 1.31
N LYS A 371 -23.97 -4.87 2.15
CA LYS A 371 -23.10 -3.71 1.87
C LYS A 371 -21.85 -3.66 2.75
N HIS A 372 -21.66 -4.66 3.62
CA HIS A 372 -20.48 -4.72 4.46
C HIS A 372 -19.22 -5.03 3.62
N ARG A 373 -18.04 -4.62 4.10
CA ARG A 373 -16.76 -4.86 3.40
C ARG A 373 -16.50 -6.34 3.08
N TYR A 374 -17.03 -7.27 3.86
CA TYR A 374 -16.89 -8.72 3.62
C TYR A 374 -17.93 -9.28 2.66
N ALA A 375 -18.98 -8.53 2.32
CA ALA A 375 -19.99 -8.98 1.36
C ALA A 375 -19.40 -9.23 -0.03
N GLU A 376 -18.35 -8.50 -0.42
CA GLU A 376 -17.62 -8.75 -1.67
C GLU A 376 -17.03 -10.16 -1.71
N ARG A 377 -16.35 -10.57 -0.65
CA ARG A 377 -15.77 -11.91 -0.51
C ARG A 377 -16.86 -12.98 -0.40
N ALA A 378 -17.90 -12.71 0.40
CA ALA A 378 -19.03 -13.62 0.55
C ALA A 378 -19.75 -13.85 -0.79
N ALA A 379 -20.02 -12.80 -1.54
CA ALA A 379 -20.61 -12.89 -2.88
C ALA A 379 -19.75 -13.75 -3.83
N TRP A 380 -18.41 -13.57 -3.77
CA TRP A 380 -17.50 -14.41 -4.55
C TRP A 380 -17.64 -15.89 -4.18
N LYS A 381 -17.58 -16.21 -2.88
CA LYS A 381 -17.64 -17.60 -2.39
C LYS A 381 -18.98 -18.25 -2.70
N VAL A 382 -20.09 -17.57 -2.40
CA VAL A 382 -21.45 -18.08 -2.65
C VAL A 382 -21.73 -18.26 -4.15
N GLY A 383 -21.37 -17.27 -4.97
CA GLY A 383 -21.59 -17.36 -6.41
C GLY A 383 -20.70 -18.40 -7.09
N TRP A 384 -19.46 -18.57 -6.62
CA TRP A 384 -18.53 -19.58 -7.11
C TRP A 384 -18.99 -21.00 -6.74
N GLU A 385 -19.43 -21.22 -5.51
CA GLU A 385 -19.98 -22.52 -5.10
C GLU A 385 -21.25 -22.86 -5.86
N ALA A 386 -22.14 -21.89 -6.08
CA ALA A 386 -23.32 -22.08 -6.95
C ALA A 386 -22.91 -22.49 -8.38
N TYR A 387 -21.83 -21.91 -8.94
CA TYR A 387 -21.32 -22.29 -10.26
C TYR A 387 -20.81 -23.74 -10.27
N ARG A 388 -20.02 -24.14 -9.29
CA ARG A 388 -19.52 -25.52 -9.11
C ARG A 388 -20.65 -26.53 -9.01
N GLN A 389 -21.71 -26.17 -8.29
CA GLN A 389 -22.93 -26.98 -8.14
C GLN A 389 -23.86 -26.92 -9.38
N GLN A 390 -23.45 -26.27 -10.47
CA GLN A 390 -24.24 -26.06 -11.69
C GLN A 390 -25.56 -25.29 -11.48
N LYS A 391 -25.70 -24.56 -10.37
CA LYS A 391 -26.81 -23.66 -10.07
C LYS A 391 -26.58 -22.30 -10.76
N PHE A 392 -26.52 -22.32 -12.10
CA PHE A 392 -26.08 -21.18 -12.88
C PHE A 392 -26.99 -19.95 -12.72
N SER A 393 -28.28 -20.12 -12.53
CA SER A 393 -29.20 -19.01 -12.25
C SER A 393 -28.88 -18.31 -10.94
N ASP A 394 -28.47 -19.04 -9.89
CA ASP A 394 -28.05 -18.47 -8.62
C ASP A 394 -26.72 -17.75 -8.77
N THR A 395 -25.77 -18.33 -9.50
CA THR A 395 -24.50 -17.68 -9.85
C THR A 395 -24.74 -16.31 -10.49
N ILE A 396 -25.60 -16.25 -11.52
CA ILE A 396 -25.93 -15.00 -12.23
C ILE A 396 -26.52 -13.99 -11.24
N LYS A 397 -27.51 -14.41 -10.45
CA LYS A 397 -28.16 -13.53 -9.46
C LYS A 397 -27.17 -12.93 -8.47
N VAL A 398 -26.33 -13.76 -7.84
CA VAL A 398 -25.36 -13.32 -6.84
C VAL A 398 -24.31 -12.41 -7.44
N PHE A 399 -23.69 -12.81 -8.55
CA PHE A 399 -22.59 -12.06 -9.15
C PHE A 399 -23.04 -10.75 -9.77
N GLU A 400 -24.19 -10.71 -10.45
CA GLU A 400 -24.68 -9.46 -11.03
C GLU A 400 -25.15 -8.49 -9.96
N SER A 401 -25.78 -8.97 -8.89
CA SER A 401 -26.15 -8.13 -7.73
C SER A 401 -24.90 -7.54 -7.05
N ALA A 402 -23.88 -8.36 -6.84
CA ALA A 402 -22.62 -7.90 -6.27
C ALA A 402 -21.90 -6.87 -7.18
N ALA A 403 -21.87 -7.12 -8.49
CA ALA A 403 -21.24 -6.23 -9.46
C ALA A 403 -21.91 -4.84 -9.55
N VAL A 404 -23.23 -4.77 -9.27
CA VAL A 404 -23.98 -3.52 -9.16
C VAL A 404 -23.71 -2.83 -7.82
N THR A 405 -23.74 -3.59 -6.72
CA THR A 405 -23.58 -3.07 -5.36
C THR A 405 -22.16 -2.53 -5.11
N PHE A 406 -21.16 -3.20 -5.68
CA PHE A 406 -19.76 -2.89 -5.52
C PHE A 406 -19.07 -2.58 -6.86
N PRO A 407 -19.35 -1.44 -7.50
CA PRO A 407 -18.87 -1.14 -8.86
C PRO A 407 -17.35 -0.97 -8.98
N ARG A 408 -16.64 -0.85 -7.87
CA ARG A 408 -15.17 -0.69 -7.81
C ARG A 408 -14.45 -1.81 -7.07
N ALA A 409 -15.15 -2.91 -6.77
CA ALA A 409 -14.56 -4.06 -6.10
C ALA A 409 -13.51 -4.77 -6.96
N ASP A 410 -12.47 -5.28 -6.34
CA ASP A 410 -11.45 -6.11 -6.99
C ASP A 410 -12.04 -7.42 -7.56
N TYR A 411 -13.15 -7.89 -7.01
CA TYR A 411 -13.88 -9.07 -7.49
C TYR A 411 -14.77 -8.82 -8.72
N ARG A 412 -15.09 -7.55 -9.01
CA ARG A 412 -16.07 -7.21 -10.05
C ARG A 412 -15.73 -7.78 -11.44
N PRO A 413 -14.47 -7.77 -11.91
CA PRO A 413 -14.11 -8.42 -13.19
C PRO A 413 -14.44 -9.90 -13.20
N GLY A 414 -14.22 -10.61 -12.12
CA GLY A 414 -14.56 -12.03 -11.95
C GLY A 414 -16.06 -12.26 -11.93
N TRP A 415 -16.82 -11.46 -11.19
CA TRP A 415 -18.30 -11.59 -11.16
C TRP A 415 -18.91 -11.41 -12.54
N ILE A 416 -18.47 -10.41 -13.32
CA ILE A 416 -18.98 -10.16 -14.67
C ILE A 416 -18.61 -11.33 -15.60
N TYR A 417 -17.35 -11.79 -15.57
CA TYR A 417 -16.89 -12.90 -16.39
C TYR A 417 -17.66 -14.19 -16.10
N TRP A 418 -17.77 -14.59 -14.84
CA TRP A 418 -18.45 -15.83 -14.45
C TRP A 418 -19.96 -15.76 -14.59
N SER A 419 -20.58 -14.58 -14.47
CA SER A 419 -21.97 -14.39 -14.88
C SER A 419 -22.14 -14.68 -16.38
N GLY A 420 -21.22 -14.21 -17.23
CA GLY A 420 -21.18 -14.55 -18.65
C GLY A 420 -21.05 -16.05 -18.89
N ARG A 421 -20.13 -16.73 -18.19
CA ARG A 421 -19.93 -18.18 -18.27
C ARG A 421 -21.19 -18.95 -17.82
N ALA A 422 -21.84 -18.52 -16.73
CA ALA A 422 -23.08 -19.13 -16.24
C ALA A 422 -24.23 -18.95 -17.25
N ARG A 423 -24.33 -17.79 -17.91
CA ARG A 423 -25.31 -17.54 -18.97
C ARG A 423 -25.11 -18.45 -20.19
N ASP A 424 -23.85 -18.69 -20.59
CA ASP A 424 -23.54 -19.68 -21.65
C ASP A 424 -24.05 -21.08 -21.28
N ARG A 425 -23.90 -21.49 -20.01
CA ARG A 425 -24.32 -22.82 -19.54
C ARG A 425 -25.82 -23.00 -19.54
N ILE A 426 -26.62 -21.93 -19.43
CA ILE A 426 -28.09 -21.99 -19.55
C ILE A 426 -28.61 -21.64 -20.95
N GLY A 427 -27.75 -21.46 -21.95
CA GLY A 427 -28.11 -21.15 -23.32
C GLY A 427 -28.48 -19.69 -23.62
N ASP A 428 -28.23 -18.76 -22.67
CA ASP A 428 -28.43 -17.31 -22.87
C ASP A 428 -27.20 -16.69 -23.56
N ALA A 429 -27.01 -17.01 -24.84
CA ALA A 429 -25.87 -16.53 -25.61
C ALA A 429 -25.80 -14.99 -25.74
N PRO A 430 -26.93 -14.26 -25.97
CA PRO A 430 -26.87 -12.78 -25.99
C PRO A 430 -26.49 -12.16 -24.66
N GLY A 431 -27.02 -12.68 -23.55
CA GLY A 431 -26.71 -12.24 -22.22
C GLY A 431 -25.22 -12.49 -21.86
N ALA A 432 -24.69 -13.65 -22.22
CA ALA A 432 -23.31 -13.99 -22.06
C ALA A 432 -22.38 -13.01 -22.82
N ALA A 433 -22.66 -12.77 -24.10
CA ALA A 433 -21.91 -11.83 -24.92
C ALA A 433 -21.94 -10.40 -24.36
N ALA A 434 -23.07 -9.94 -23.82
CA ALA A 434 -23.19 -8.63 -23.18
C ALA A 434 -22.29 -8.54 -21.93
N ARG A 435 -22.18 -9.61 -21.12
CA ARG A 435 -21.30 -9.64 -19.93
C ARG A 435 -19.83 -9.67 -20.32
N TYR A 436 -19.47 -10.45 -21.34
CA TYR A 436 -18.07 -10.44 -21.82
C TYR A 436 -17.68 -9.08 -22.41
N ARG A 437 -18.57 -8.39 -23.15
CA ARG A 437 -18.29 -7.02 -23.62
C ARG A 437 -18.08 -6.05 -22.46
N LEU A 438 -18.92 -6.13 -21.44
CA LEU A 438 -18.75 -5.30 -20.24
C LEU A 438 -17.40 -5.58 -19.56
N ALA A 439 -17.01 -6.85 -19.44
CA ALA A 439 -15.70 -7.22 -18.88
C ALA A 439 -14.54 -6.68 -19.72
N VAL A 440 -14.67 -6.62 -21.06
CA VAL A 440 -13.64 -6.04 -21.94
C VAL A 440 -13.60 -4.52 -21.80
N ILE A 441 -14.74 -3.84 -21.82
CA ILE A 441 -14.82 -2.38 -21.70
C ILE A 441 -14.15 -1.92 -20.40
N ASP A 442 -14.56 -2.49 -19.26
CA ASP A 442 -14.08 -2.04 -17.94
C ASP A 442 -12.72 -2.61 -17.53
N TYR A 443 -12.38 -3.81 -18.04
CA TYR A 443 -11.26 -4.62 -17.53
C TYR A 443 -10.49 -5.34 -18.64
N GLY A 444 -10.48 -4.83 -19.87
CA GLY A 444 -9.89 -5.48 -21.04
C GLY A 444 -8.42 -5.87 -20.88
N ASN A 445 -7.68 -5.12 -20.05
CA ASN A 445 -6.28 -5.39 -19.73
C ASN A 445 -6.09 -6.26 -18.46
N SER A 446 -7.19 -6.71 -17.81
CA SER A 446 -7.14 -7.64 -16.69
C SER A 446 -7.13 -9.10 -17.16
N TYR A 447 -6.87 -10.03 -16.23
CA TYR A 447 -6.98 -11.47 -16.49
C TYR A 447 -8.37 -11.85 -17.07
N TYR A 448 -9.45 -11.46 -16.41
CA TYR A 448 -10.80 -11.80 -16.85
C TYR A 448 -11.25 -11.07 -18.13
N GLY A 449 -10.83 -9.81 -18.29
CA GLY A 449 -11.12 -9.07 -19.52
C GLY A 449 -10.50 -9.73 -20.75
N ARG A 450 -9.28 -10.26 -20.62
CA ARG A 450 -8.60 -11.01 -21.69
C ARG A 450 -9.24 -12.36 -21.97
N LEU A 451 -9.70 -13.07 -20.93
CA LEU A 451 -10.51 -14.28 -21.12
C LEU A 451 -11.81 -13.96 -21.84
N ALA A 452 -12.52 -12.92 -21.42
CA ALA A 452 -13.75 -12.46 -22.07
C ALA A 452 -13.54 -12.07 -23.54
N SER A 453 -12.44 -11.36 -23.83
CA SER A 453 -12.06 -10.99 -25.21
C SER A 453 -11.85 -12.22 -26.10
N ARG A 454 -11.15 -13.26 -25.60
CA ARG A 454 -10.94 -14.52 -26.35
C ARG A 454 -12.28 -15.24 -26.61
N LEU A 455 -13.16 -15.29 -25.62
CA LEU A 455 -14.49 -15.90 -25.77
C LEU A 455 -15.33 -15.13 -26.81
N LEU A 456 -15.33 -13.80 -26.79
CA LEU A 456 -16.00 -12.98 -27.80
C LEU A 456 -15.45 -13.24 -29.20
N ALA A 457 -14.14 -13.26 -29.37
CA ALA A 457 -13.51 -13.50 -30.68
C ALA A 457 -13.81 -14.87 -31.26
N SER A 458 -14.12 -15.87 -30.44
CA SER A 458 -14.50 -17.22 -30.88
C SER A 458 -15.98 -17.37 -31.24
N ARG A 459 -16.82 -16.36 -30.98
CA ARG A 459 -18.28 -16.41 -31.18
C ARG A 459 -18.68 -15.89 -32.55
N LYS A 460 -19.61 -16.60 -33.19
CA LYS A 460 -20.23 -16.16 -34.45
C LYS A 460 -21.36 -15.13 -34.24
N ASP A 461 -21.90 -15.05 -33.03
CA ASP A 461 -23.03 -14.20 -32.61
C ASP A 461 -22.59 -12.94 -31.85
N ALA A 462 -21.28 -12.67 -31.80
CA ALA A 462 -20.72 -11.55 -31.04
C ALA A 462 -21.26 -10.18 -31.47
N ASP A 463 -21.60 -10.00 -32.75
CA ASP A 463 -22.07 -8.71 -33.27
C ASP A 463 -23.58 -8.49 -33.02
N ALA A 464 -24.35 -9.53 -32.69
CA ALA A 464 -25.80 -9.45 -32.50
C ALA A 464 -26.22 -8.93 -31.11
N ALA A 465 -25.34 -8.99 -30.12
CA ALA A 465 -25.64 -8.50 -28.78
C ALA A 465 -25.40 -6.98 -28.68
N ALA A 466 -26.41 -6.25 -28.20
CA ALA A 466 -26.26 -4.81 -27.95
C ALA A 466 -25.06 -4.52 -27.03
N ALA A 467 -24.30 -3.48 -27.34
CA ALA A 467 -23.27 -2.99 -26.44
C ALA A 467 -23.92 -2.64 -25.08
N PRO A 468 -23.31 -3.00 -23.95
CA PRO A 468 -23.85 -2.61 -22.65
C PRO A 468 -23.95 -1.08 -22.61
N PRO A 469 -25.04 -0.53 -22.00
CA PRO A 469 -25.15 0.91 -21.85
C PRO A 469 -23.93 1.42 -21.07
N VAL A 470 -23.15 2.30 -21.68
CA VAL A 470 -22.07 3.02 -20.99
C VAL A 470 -22.75 4.06 -20.12
N ALA A 471 -22.55 3.99 -18.82
CA ALA A 471 -22.96 5.07 -17.93
C ALA A 471 -22.26 6.33 -18.43
N ARG A 472 -23.00 7.27 -19.00
CA ARG A 472 -22.43 8.58 -19.33
C ARG A 472 -22.28 9.33 -18.03
N SER A 473 -21.06 9.69 -17.68
CA SER A 473 -20.82 10.62 -16.58
C SER A 473 -21.64 11.87 -16.82
N THR A 474 -22.56 12.17 -15.88
CA THR A 474 -23.20 13.49 -15.79
C THR A 474 -22.26 14.49 -15.13
N ALA A 475 -21.11 14.02 -14.62
CA ALA A 475 -20.04 14.89 -14.17
C ALA A 475 -19.55 15.67 -15.41
N SER A 476 -19.68 16.98 -15.36
CA SER A 476 -18.96 17.88 -16.25
C SER A 476 -17.53 17.40 -16.36
N PRO A 477 -16.89 17.35 -17.54
CA PRO A 477 -15.50 16.93 -17.65
C PRO A 477 -14.75 17.64 -16.54
N ALA A 478 -14.19 16.85 -15.61
CA ALA A 478 -13.49 17.40 -14.46
C ALA A 478 -12.55 18.42 -15.08
N GLN A 479 -12.80 19.70 -14.83
CA GLN A 479 -11.98 20.79 -15.30
C GLN A 479 -10.56 20.36 -14.99
N ALA A 480 -9.73 20.14 -16.01
CA ALA A 480 -8.36 19.70 -15.82
C ALA A 480 -7.82 20.56 -14.67
N ALA A 481 -7.54 19.93 -13.53
CA ALA A 481 -7.28 20.69 -12.31
C ALA A 481 -6.23 21.73 -12.66
N ALA A 482 -6.52 23.01 -12.41
CA ALA A 482 -5.61 24.08 -12.78
C ALA A 482 -4.23 23.75 -12.23
N ALA A 483 -3.21 23.94 -13.03
CA ALA A 483 -1.84 23.66 -12.60
C ALA A 483 -1.54 24.47 -11.33
N PRO A 484 -0.95 23.85 -10.30
CA PRO A 484 -0.66 24.55 -9.05
C PRO A 484 0.34 25.69 -9.31
N PRO A 485 0.28 26.79 -8.55
CA PRO A 485 1.22 27.91 -8.73
C PRO A 485 2.69 27.50 -8.67
N THR A 486 3.01 26.39 -7.99
CA THR A 486 4.36 25.84 -7.85
C THR A 486 4.76 24.87 -8.97
N GLU A 487 3.96 24.70 -10.03
CA GLU A 487 4.28 23.78 -11.14
C GLU A 487 5.68 24.00 -11.71
N SER A 488 6.04 25.24 -12.04
CA SER A 488 7.36 25.56 -12.63
C SER A 488 8.51 25.23 -11.68
N LEU A 489 8.30 25.38 -10.38
CA LEU A 489 9.26 25.02 -9.34
C LEU A 489 9.41 23.48 -9.23
N MET A 490 8.29 22.75 -9.21
CA MET A 490 8.30 21.28 -9.21
C MET A 490 9.07 20.74 -10.43
N ARG A 491 8.81 21.28 -11.63
CA ARG A 491 9.53 20.90 -12.85
C ARG A 491 11.04 21.19 -12.75
N ALA A 492 11.43 22.32 -12.18
CA ALA A 492 12.84 22.67 -11.98
C ALA A 492 13.54 21.72 -11.01
N LEU A 493 12.89 21.38 -9.88
CA LEU A 493 13.41 20.43 -8.91
C LEU A 493 13.61 19.02 -9.50
N MET A 494 12.61 18.53 -10.27
CA MET A 494 12.72 17.25 -10.98
C MET A 494 13.84 17.29 -12.04
N THR A 495 13.99 18.39 -12.77
CA THR A 495 15.06 18.56 -13.76
C THR A 495 16.44 18.55 -13.11
N ALA A 496 16.55 19.11 -11.90
CA ALA A 496 17.77 19.08 -11.10
C ALA A 496 18.05 17.72 -10.45
N GLY A 497 17.07 16.78 -10.43
CA GLY A 497 17.19 15.52 -9.70
C GLY A 497 17.01 15.63 -8.19
N LEU A 498 16.49 16.77 -7.71
CA LEU A 498 16.17 17.02 -6.29
C LEU A 498 14.79 16.42 -5.97
N TYR A 499 14.72 15.10 -5.99
CA TYR A 499 13.45 14.35 -5.92
C TYR A 499 12.75 14.46 -4.56
N ASP A 500 13.49 14.56 -3.46
CA ASP A 500 12.90 14.73 -2.12
C ASP A 500 12.22 16.09 -1.98
N ASP A 501 12.87 17.15 -2.48
CA ASP A 501 12.30 18.48 -2.51
C ASP A 501 11.09 18.56 -3.45
N ALA A 502 11.21 17.97 -4.64
CA ALA A 502 10.10 17.88 -5.59
C ALA A 502 8.88 17.17 -5.00
N LEU A 503 9.09 16.07 -4.27
CA LEU A 503 8.01 15.33 -3.62
C LEU A 503 7.34 16.15 -2.51
N ARG A 504 8.13 16.90 -1.71
CA ARG A 504 7.57 17.82 -0.70
C ARG A 504 6.70 18.91 -1.33
N GLU A 505 7.13 19.51 -2.46
CA GLU A 505 6.32 20.50 -3.17
C GLU A 505 5.04 19.91 -3.77
N VAL A 506 5.09 18.68 -4.32
CA VAL A 506 3.88 17.97 -4.79
C VAL A 506 2.93 17.74 -3.63
N GLN A 507 3.41 17.25 -2.49
CA GLN A 507 2.60 17.01 -1.29
C GLN A 507 2.01 18.31 -0.71
N PHE A 508 2.77 19.39 -0.74
CA PHE A 508 2.28 20.72 -0.38
C PHE A 508 1.14 21.15 -1.30
N ALA A 509 1.30 21.00 -2.60
CA ALA A 509 0.29 21.30 -3.59
C ALA A 509 -1.00 20.49 -3.37
N GLN A 510 -0.88 19.19 -3.12
CA GLN A 510 -2.01 18.31 -2.84
C GLN A 510 -2.81 18.75 -1.59
N ARG A 511 -2.12 19.16 -0.53
CA ARG A 511 -2.77 19.62 0.71
C ARG A 511 -3.40 21.01 0.58
N THR A 512 -2.76 21.91 -0.17
CA THR A 512 -3.14 23.33 -0.22
C THR A 512 -4.18 23.61 -1.30
N TRP A 513 -4.02 23.01 -2.48
CA TRP A 513 -4.87 23.30 -3.65
C TRP A 513 -5.74 22.11 -4.09
N GLY A 514 -5.66 21.00 -3.37
CA GLY A 514 -6.41 19.78 -3.66
C GLY A 514 -5.61 18.76 -4.46
N ASP A 515 -5.99 17.49 -4.31
CA ASP A 515 -5.35 16.38 -5.01
C ASP A 515 -5.91 16.25 -6.44
N SER A 516 -5.09 15.76 -7.35
CA SER A 516 -5.46 15.50 -8.75
C SER A 516 -4.69 14.32 -9.32
N ALA A 517 -5.23 13.69 -10.38
CA ALA A 517 -4.55 12.62 -11.09
C ALA A 517 -3.14 13.02 -11.55
N ALA A 518 -2.97 14.27 -12.03
CA ALA A 518 -1.68 14.78 -12.47
C ALA A 518 -0.66 14.93 -11.32
N LEU A 519 -1.10 15.39 -10.14
CA LEU A 519 -0.24 15.44 -8.93
C LEU A 519 0.12 14.05 -8.41
N GLN A 520 -0.84 13.13 -8.41
CA GLN A 520 -0.59 11.73 -8.06
C GLN A 520 0.41 11.08 -9.03
N ALA A 521 0.22 11.25 -10.33
CA ALA A 521 1.12 10.72 -11.35
C ALA A 521 2.52 11.34 -11.26
N THR A 522 2.63 12.64 -10.95
CA THR A 522 3.90 13.32 -10.71
C THR A 522 4.61 12.73 -9.48
N SER A 523 3.87 12.54 -8.38
CA SER A 523 4.40 11.86 -7.18
C SER A 523 4.88 10.44 -7.49
N ALA A 524 4.13 9.69 -8.30
CA ALA A 524 4.49 8.35 -8.73
C ALA A 524 5.79 8.33 -9.54
N TRP A 525 5.91 9.27 -10.49
CA TRP A 525 7.13 9.41 -11.29
C TRP A 525 8.35 9.74 -10.42
N ILE A 526 8.22 10.71 -9.51
CA ILE A 526 9.30 11.09 -8.58
C ILE A 526 9.77 9.87 -7.78
N ARG A 527 8.84 9.10 -7.19
CA ARG A 527 9.17 7.88 -6.44
C ARG A 527 9.88 6.83 -7.30
N ALA A 528 9.49 6.69 -8.56
CA ALA A 528 10.18 5.80 -9.50
C ALA A 528 11.63 6.24 -9.76
N GLN A 529 11.90 7.55 -9.80
CA GLN A 529 13.28 8.08 -9.92
C GLN A 529 14.06 7.86 -8.63
N GLN A 530 13.48 8.17 -7.47
CA GLN A 530 14.12 7.91 -6.16
C GLN A 530 14.52 6.45 -6.01
N ALA A 531 13.66 5.51 -6.44
CA ALA A 531 13.93 4.08 -6.37
C ALA A 531 15.20 3.64 -7.11
N GLN A 532 15.67 4.42 -8.08
CA GLN A 532 16.93 4.11 -8.79
C GLN A 532 18.16 4.33 -7.90
N GLN A 533 18.05 5.18 -6.89
CA GLN A 533 19.13 5.51 -5.94
C GLN A 533 19.04 4.71 -4.64
N LEU A 534 17.90 4.07 -4.37
CA LEU A 534 17.60 3.30 -3.17
C LEU A 534 17.94 1.81 -3.36
N ARG A 535 18.03 1.08 -2.22
CA ARG A 535 18.29 -0.37 -2.18
C ARG A 535 17.32 -1.08 -1.25
N ALA A 536 17.28 -2.39 -1.35
CA ALA A 536 16.51 -3.29 -0.48
C ALA A 536 15.06 -2.81 -0.25
N GLU A 537 14.63 -2.77 1.00
CA GLU A 537 13.26 -2.43 1.41
C GLU A 537 12.84 -1.03 0.97
N GLU A 538 13.74 -0.05 1.01
CA GLU A 538 13.45 1.33 0.58
C GLU A 538 13.16 1.40 -0.92
N ARG A 539 13.98 0.73 -1.73
CA ARG A 539 13.76 0.62 -3.18
C ARG A 539 12.42 -0.08 -3.48
N PHE A 540 12.18 -1.21 -2.81
CA PHE A 540 10.93 -1.97 -2.97
C PHE A 540 9.72 -1.12 -2.62
N ALA A 541 9.74 -0.44 -1.47
CA ALA A 541 8.65 0.43 -1.03
C ALA A 541 8.41 1.59 -2.01
N ALA A 542 9.47 2.24 -2.50
CA ALA A 542 9.38 3.33 -3.46
C ALA A 542 8.77 2.87 -4.79
N LEU A 543 9.21 1.73 -5.35
CA LEU A 543 8.67 1.17 -6.59
C LEU A 543 7.20 0.74 -6.43
N ARG A 544 6.87 0.02 -5.34
CA ARG A 544 5.49 -0.39 -5.05
C ARG A 544 4.59 0.83 -4.87
N GLY A 545 5.06 1.82 -4.12
CA GLY A 545 4.34 3.08 -3.93
C GLY A 545 4.12 3.84 -5.24
N SER A 546 5.14 3.89 -6.10
CA SER A 546 5.06 4.49 -7.44
C SER A 546 4.00 3.81 -8.29
N ILE A 547 4.05 2.48 -8.44
CA ILE A 547 3.09 1.69 -9.22
C ILE A 547 1.67 1.87 -8.69
N THR A 548 1.48 1.77 -7.38
CA THR A 548 0.16 1.89 -6.75
C THR A 548 -0.44 3.28 -6.93
N THR A 549 0.39 4.32 -6.78
CA THR A 549 -0.04 5.72 -6.94
C THR A 549 -0.39 6.00 -8.41
N MET A 550 0.40 5.51 -9.38
CA MET A 550 0.11 5.68 -10.80
C MET A 550 -1.18 4.97 -11.22
N ARG A 551 -1.41 3.74 -10.74
CA ARG A 551 -2.66 2.99 -10.97
C ARG A 551 -3.88 3.67 -10.37
N ARG A 552 -3.73 4.35 -9.23
CA ARG A 552 -4.79 5.16 -8.62
C ARG A 552 -5.09 6.41 -9.42
N ALA A 553 -4.05 7.07 -9.94
CA ALA A 553 -4.21 8.26 -10.79
C ALA A 553 -4.96 7.93 -12.09
N TYR A 554 -4.69 6.78 -12.68
CA TYR A 554 -5.27 6.33 -13.95
C TYR A 554 -5.80 4.90 -13.86
N PRO A 555 -6.94 4.67 -13.16
CA PRO A 555 -7.52 3.34 -13.02
C PRO A 555 -7.96 2.73 -14.35
N GLN A 556 -8.14 3.54 -15.39
CA GLN A 556 -8.41 3.13 -16.77
C GLN A 556 -7.32 2.21 -17.36
N PHE A 557 -6.14 2.10 -16.72
CA PHE A 557 -5.11 1.17 -17.18
C PHE A 557 -5.61 -0.29 -17.30
N LEU A 558 -6.64 -0.65 -16.52
CA LEU A 558 -7.30 -1.96 -16.60
C LEU A 558 -8.34 -2.04 -17.74
N ALA A 559 -8.95 -0.93 -18.11
CA ALA A 559 -9.97 -0.84 -19.15
C ALA A 559 -9.36 -0.96 -20.56
N GLU A 560 -10.22 -1.17 -21.55
CA GLU A 560 -9.80 -1.22 -22.96
C GLU A 560 -9.11 0.09 -23.36
N GLU A 561 -9.65 1.25 -22.96
CA GLU A 561 -9.05 2.58 -23.23
C GLU A 561 -7.67 2.78 -22.58
N GLY A 562 -7.31 2.01 -21.58
CA GLY A 562 -5.99 2.05 -20.95
C GLY A 562 -4.83 1.73 -21.91
N GLN A 563 -5.11 1.15 -23.07
CA GLN A 563 -4.12 0.96 -24.13
C GLN A 563 -3.67 2.29 -24.77
N THR A 564 -4.46 3.37 -24.63
CA THR A 564 -4.15 4.72 -25.11
C THR A 564 -3.34 5.55 -24.14
N LEU A 565 -3.10 5.06 -22.92
CA LEU A 565 -2.25 5.74 -21.96
C LEU A 565 -0.84 5.96 -22.50
N PRO A 566 -0.19 7.12 -22.19
CA PRO A 566 1.18 7.38 -22.60
C PRO A 566 2.13 6.26 -22.19
N LEU A 567 3.08 5.92 -23.06
CA LEU A 567 4.05 4.85 -22.81
C LEU A 567 4.88 5.08 -21.54
N GLU A 568 5.15 6.35 -21.22
CA GLU A 568 5.87 6.74 -20.01
C GLU A 568 5.06 6.42 -18.74
N VAL A 569 3.75 6.58 -18.76
CA VAL A 569 2.84 6.17 -17.67
C VAL A 569 2.83 4.66 -17.54
N LEU A 570 2.68 3.96 -18.68
CA LEU A 570 2.68 2.49 -18.72
C LEU A 570 4.02 1.90 -18.26
N ARG A 571 5.15 2.55 -18.54
CA ARG A 571 6.47 2.13 -18.05
C ARG A 571 6.57 2.13 -16.52
N ILE A 572 5.88 3.07 -15.84
CA ILE A 572 5.83 3.11 -14.38
C ILE A 572 4.94 2.00 -13.84
N ILE A 573 3.79 1.76 -14.49
CA ILE A 573 2.84 0.69 -14.07
C ILE A 573 3.43 -0.70 -14.28
N PHE A 574 4.21 -0.87 -15.35
CA PHE A 574 4.80 -2.13 -15.79
C PHE A 574 6.33 -1.98 -15.99
N PRO A 575 7.09 -1.75 -14.92
CA PRO A 575 8.55 -1.68 -15.03
C PRO A 575 9.14 -3.04 -15.44
N LEU A 576 10.20 -3.03 -16.24
CA LEU A 576 10.92 -4.24 -16.64
C LEU A 576 12.43 -4.00 -16.54
N ASP A 577 13.04 -4.63 -15.54
CA ASP A 577 14.47 -4.60 -15.25
C ASP A 577 15.10 -6.00 -15.45
N TYR A 578 16.41 -6.08 -15.48
CA TYR A 578 17.19 -7.33 -15.58
C TYR A 578 16.88 -8.18 -16.83
N TRP A 579 16.44 -7.55 -17.92
CA TRP A 579 16.01 -8.24 -19.12
C TRP A 579 17.06 -9.22 -19.66
N ASP A 580 18.35 -8.85 -19.69
CA ASP A 580 19.43 -9.69 -20.21
C ASP A 580 19.56 -11.00 -19.43
N LEU A 581 19.39 -10.98 -18.11
CA LEU A 581 19.40 -12.18 -17.26
C LEU A 581 18.17 -13.05 -17.50
N ILE A 582 16.99 -12.39 -17.60
CA ILE A 582 15.72 -13.08 -17.86
C ILE A 582 15.81 -13.82 -19.21
N GLU A 583 16.19 -13.14 -20.27
CA GLU A 583 16.35 -13.70 -21.61
C GLU A 583 17.38 -14.85 -21.64
N LYS A 584 18.55 -14.61 -21.02
CA LYS A 584 19.67 -15.57 -20.98
C LYS A 584 19.25 -16.91 -20.39
N TYR A 585 18.44 -16.92 -19.35
CA TYR A 585 18.11 -18.14 -18.62
C TYR A 585 16.73 -18.72 -18.95
N SER A 586 15.77 -17.93 -19.46
CA SER A 586 14.44 -18.44 -19.81
C SER A 586 14.38 -19.07 -21.20
N LYS A 587 14.97 -18.43 -22.21
CA LYS A 587 14.92 -18.91 -23.61
C LYS A 587 15.46 -20.34 -23.82
N PRO A 588 16.64 -20.71 -23.25
CA PRO A 588 17.15 -22.08 -23.39
C PRO A 588 16.25 -23.13 -22.74
N MET A 589 15.39 -22.71 -21.77
CA MET A 589 14.45 -23.61 -21.10
C MET A 589 13.04 -23.59 -21.72
N SER A 590 12.91 -22.97 -22.91
CA SER A 590 11.60 -22.80 -23.58
C SER A 590 10.53 -22.14 -22.72
N LEU A 591 10.96 -21.26 -21.81
CA LEU A 591 10.07 -20.42 -21.02
C LEU A 591 9.94 -19.04 -21.68
N ASP A 592 8.73 -18.52 -21.71
CA ASP A 592 8.48 -17.16 -22.17
C ASP A 592 9.14 -16.12 -21.24
N PRO A 593 10.08 -15.28 -21.75
CA PRO A 593 10.74 -14.26 -20.95
C PRO A 593 9.77 -13.26 -20.30
N TYR A 594 8.63 -12.96 -20.93
CA TYR A 594 7.62 -12.04 -20.38
C TYR A 594 6.85 -12.66 -19.22
N LEU A 595 6.62 -13.98 -19.24
CA LEU A 595 6.07 -14.70 -18.09
C LEU A 595 7.03 -14.66 -16.90
N VAL A 596 8.32 -14.89 -17.14
CA VAL A 596 9.34 -14.81 -16.08
C VAL A 596 9.46 -13.38 -15.56
N SER A 597 9.35 -12.37 -16.43
CA SER A 597 9.32 -10.96 -16.01
C SER A 597 8.12 -10.65 -15.12
N ALA A 598 6.94 -11.14 -15.46
CA ALA A 598 5.72 -10.96 -14.66
C ALA A 598 5.83 -11.67 -13.30
N LEU A 599 6.43 -12.86 -13.27
CA LEU A 599 6.73 -13.58 -12.03
C LEU A 599 7.68 -12.76 -11.15
N MET A 600 8.79 -12.27 -11.69
CA MET A 600 9.77 -11.46 -10.97
C MET A 600 9.16 -10.12 -10.48
N ALA A 601 8.33 -9.47 -11.28
CA ALA A 601 7.61 -8.26 -10.88
C ALA A 601 6.68 -8.53 -9.68
N GLN A 602 6.00 -9.66 -9.66
CA GLN A 602 5.11 -10.06 -8.57
C GLN A 602 5.90 -10.39 -7.29
N GLU A 603 7.03 -11.07 -7.40
CA GLU A 603 7.86 -11.53 -6.28
C GLU A 603 8.60 -10.39 -5.59
N SER A 604 9.29 -9.54 -6.35
CA SER A 604 10.24 -8.57 -5.79
C SER A 604 10.09 -7.16 -6.35
N THR A 605 9.21 -6.93 -7.31
CA THR A 605 9.18 -5.69 -8.08
C THR A 605 10.60 -5.31 -8.56
N PHE A 606 11.37 -6.31 -9.04
CA PHE A 606 12.76 -6.18 -9.51
C PHE A 606 13.74 -5.62 -8.44
N THR A 607 13.56 -5.94 -7.17
CA THR A 607 14.47 -5.58 -6.09
C THR A 607 15.30 -6.79 -5.66
N ALA A 608 16.60 -6.76 -5.95
CA ALA A 608 17.50 -7.92 -5.78
C ALA A 608 17.79 -8.27 -4.31
N GLU A 609 17.81 -7.28 -3.44
CA GLU A 609 18.20 -7.43 -2.04
C GLU A 609 17.03 -7.67 -1.10
N ILE A 610 15.79 -7.70 -1.63
CA ILE A 610 14.58 -7.85 -0.79
C ILE A 610 14.51 -9.22 -0.12
N ARG A 611 14.04 -9.22 1.11
CA ARG A 611 13.80 -10.42 1.91
C ARG A 611 12.36 -10.40 2.44
N SER A 612 11.63 -11.51 2.25
CA SER A 612 10.30 -11.65 2.84
C SER A 612 10.38 -12.03 4.32
N SER A 613 9.25 -11.86 5.03
CA SER A 613 9.09 -12.33 6.41
C SER A 613 9.30 -13.84 6.55
N ALA A 614 8.97 -14.62 5.52
CA ALA A 614 9.23 -16.06 5.44
C ALA A 614 10.67 -16.40 5.06
N ASN A 615 11.57 -15.40 4.94
CA ASN A 615 12.98 -15.56 4.57
C ASN A 615 13.22 -15.95 3.09
N ALA A 616 12.25 -15.80 2.20
CA ALA A 616 12.51 -15.86 0.77
C ALA A 616 13.35 -14.66 0.33
N ARG A 617 14.22 -14.80 -0.69
CA ARG A 617 15.24 -13.81 -1.03
C ARG A 617 15.35 -13.53 -2.52
N GLY A 618 15.63 -12.28 -2.83
CA GLY A 618 16.06 -11.81 -4.13
C GLY A 618 14.96 -11.66 -5.16
N LEU A 619 15.35 -11.50 -6.41
CA LEU A 619 14.46 -11.16 -7.53
C LEU A 619 13.29 -12.13 -7.71
N MET A 620 13.51 -13.41 -7.54
CA MET A 620 12.50 -14.46 -7.69
C MET A 620 12.09 -15.07 -6.34
N GLN A 621 12.39 -14.42 -5.21
CA GLN A 621 12.02 -14.81 -3.85
C GLN A 621 12.27 -16.29 -3.55
N VAL A 622 13.49 -16.75 -3.82
CA VAL A 622 13.88 -18.15 -3.61
C VAL A 622 14.08 -18.43 -2.12
N MET A 623 13.44 -19.49 -1.61
CA MET A 623 13.67 -19.96 -0.25
C MET A 623 15.09 -20.50 -0.07
N PRO A 624 15.76 -20.26 1.08
CA PRO A 624 17.14 -20.76 1.30
C PRO A 624 17.33 -22.27 1.16
N SER A 625 16.31 -23.07 1.51
CA SER A 625 16.31 -24.53 1.32
C SER A 625 16.30 -24.90 -0.17
N THR A 626 15.42 -24.28 -0.94
CA THR A 626 15.31 -24.42 -2.39
C THR A 626 16.60 -23.97 -3.07
N GLY A 627 17.14 -22.82 -2.65
CA GLY A 627 18.42 -22.30 -3.19
C GLY A 627 19.58 -23.27 -2.97
N ARG A 628 19.72 -23.86 -1.79
CA ARG A 628 20.78 -24.86 -1.52
C ARG A 628 20.61 -26.13 -2.37
N MET A 629 19.38 -26.58 -2.54
CA MET A 629 19.08 -27.75 -3.36
C MET A 629 19.47 -27.53 -4.81
N TYR A 630 19.03 -26.42 -5.41
CA TYR A 630 19.33 -26.09 -6.80
C TYR A 630 20.80 -25.70 -7.02
N ALA A 631 21.43 -25.01 -6.08
CA ALA A 631 22.87 -24.73 -6.16
C ALA A 631 23.69 -26.02 -6.27
N ARG A 632 23.36 -27.07 -5.49
CA ARG A 632 24.01 -28.40 -5.62
C ARG A 632 23.70 -29.05 -6.97
N LYS A 633 22.41 -29.07 -7.38
CA LYS A 633 21.99 -29.67 -8.68
C LYS A 633 22.69 -29.01 -9.85
N MET A 634 22.92 -27.70 -9.81
CA MET A 634 23.47 -26.89 -10.88
C MET A 634 24.98 -26.63 -10.78
N GLY A 635 25.66 -27.18 -9.77
CA GLY A 635 27.12 -27.01 -9.57
C GLY A 635 27.53 -25.58 -9.20
N ILE A 636 26.65 -24.76 -8.62
CA ILE A 636 26.97 -23.38 -8.21
C ILE A 636 27.77 -23.41 -6.91
N ARG A 637 29.04 -23.03 -6.99
CA ARG A 637 29.99 -23.00 -5.85
C ARG A 637 30.89 -21.77 -5.92
N PRO A 638 31.19 -21.08 -4.80
CA PRO A 638 30.57 -21.29 -3.48
C PRO A 638 29.13 -20.80 -3.42
N PHE A 639 28.27 -21.43 -2.60
CA PHE A 639 26.90 -21.01 -2.38
C PHE A 639 26.63 -20.79 -0.90
N THR A 640 26.14 -19.61 -0.55
CA THR A 640 25.62 -19.25 0.77
C THR A 640 24.20 -18.70 0.62
N THR A 641 23.47 -18.55 1.72
CA THR A 641 22.14 -17.90 1.66
C THR A 641 22.22 -16.45 1.12
N ALA A 642 23.33 -15.74 1.37
CA ALA A 642 23.56 -14.40 0.83
C ALA A 642 23.71 -14.39 -0.70
N SER A 643 24.15 -15.49 -1.32
CA SER A 643 24.24 -15.62 -2.77
C SER A 643 22.89 -15.44 -3.47
N LEU A 644 21.77 -15.65 -2.75
CA LEU A 644 20.42 -15.42 -3.27
C LEU A 644 20.06 -13.92 -3.43
N SER A 645 20.85 -13.00 -2.88
CA SER A 645 20.71 -11.56 -3.16
C SER A 645 21.51 -11.12 -4.39
N GLN A 646 22.32 -12.02 -4.99
CA GLN A 646 23.01 -11.76 -6.24
C GLN A 646 22.06 -12.01 -7.42
N PRO A 647 21.83 -11.02 -8.30
CA PRO A 647 20.83 -11.11 -9.37
C PRO A 647 20.98 -12.35 -10.23
N GLU A 648 22.17 -12.62 -10.75
CA GLU A 648 22.39 -13.74 -11.67
C GLU A 648 22.17 -15.09 -10.99
N THR A 649 22.68 -15.29 -9.77
CA THR A 649 22.48 -16.51 -9.00
C THR A 649 21.01 -16.76 -8.71
N ASN A 650 20.28 -15.71 -8.29
CA ASN A 650 18.87 -15.80 -7.96
C ASN A 650 18.01 -16.13 -9.17
N VAL A 651 18.19 -15.40 -10.27
CA VAL A 651 17.45 -15.59 -11.53
C VAL A 651 17.69 -16.99 -12.10
N ARG A 652 18.95 -17.43 -12.14
CA ARG A 652 19.32 -18.76 -12.64
C ARG A 652 18.66 -19.88 -11.83
N ILE A 653 18.67 -19.79 -10.50
CA ILE A 653 18.04 -20.79 -9.62
C ILE A 653 16.51 -20.72 -9.71
N GLY A 654 15.95 -19.51 -9.67
CA GLY A 654 14.49 -19.31 -9.68
C GLY A 654 13.84 -19.78 -10.99
N ILE A 655 14.46 -19.48 -12.13
CA ILE A 655 13.98 -19.95 -13.44
C ILE A 655 14.07 -21.48 -13.55
N GLN A 656 15.15 -22.10 -13.09
CA GLN A 656 15.26 -23.57 -13.07
C GLN A 656 14.19 -24.20 -12.18
N HIS A 657 13.98 -23.63 -11.00
CA HIS A 657 12.90 -24.09 -10.09
C HIS A 657 11.53 -23.99 -10.77
N PHE A 658 11.22 -22.84 -11.36
CA PHE A 658 9.95 -22.64 -12.06
C PHE A 658 9.80 -23.61 -13.24
N LYS A 659 10.86 -23.84 -14.03
CA LYS A 659 10.85 -24.83 -15.12
C LYS A 659 10.56 -26.24 -14.64
N ASP A 660 11.22 -26.68 -13.55
CA ASP A 660 10.97 -28.01 -12.99
C ASP A 660 9.48 -28.15 -12.52
N LEU A 661 8.85 -27.07 -12.04
CA LEU A 661 7.42 -27.07 -11.70
C LEU A 661 6.53 -27.15 -12.96
N VAL A 662 6.90 -26.44 -14.03
CA VAL A 662 6.19 -26.52 -15.32
C VAL A 662 6.24 -27.92 -15.87
N ASP A 663 7.41 -28.56 -15.84
CA ASP A 663 7.59 -29.94 -16.32
C ASP A 663 6.84 -30.95 -15.45
N LYS A 664 6.82 -30.73 -14.13
CA LYS A 664 6.12 -31.60 -13.19
C LYS A 664 4.61 -31.61 -13.38
N PHE A 665 4.01 -30.45 -13.59
CA PHE A 665 2.56 -30.28 -13.58
C PHE A 665 1.93 -30.12 -14.98
N GLY A 666 2.75 -29.95 -16.03
CA GLY A 666 2.27 -29.85 -17.40
C GLY A 666 1.52 -28.56 -17.78
N GLY A 667 1.45 -27.58 -16.88
CA GLY A 667 0.74 -26.33 -17.13
C GLY A 667 1.30 -25.13 -16.36
N ILE A 668 1.33 -23.97 -17.03
CA ILE A 668 1.86 -22.73 -16.45
C ILE A 668 1.09 -22.30 -15.19
N HIS A 669 -0.23 -22.40 -15.22
CA HIS A 669 -1.08 -22.00 -14.09
C HIS A 669 -0.88 -22.91 -12.86
N TYR A 670 -0.65 -24.20 -13.05
CA TYR A 670 -0.28 -25.13 -11.98
C TYR A 670 1.11 -24.82 -11.40
N ALA A 671 2.08 -24.53 -12.29
CA ALA A 671 3.43 -24.18 -11.87
C ALA A 671 3.45 -22.87 -11.07
N LEU A 672 2.70 -21.85 -11.48
CA LEU A 672 2.56 -20.60 -10.76
C LEU A 672 1.89 -20.80 -9.39
N ALA A 673 0.82 -21.59 -9.33
CA ALA A 673 0.17 -21.95 -8.07
C ALA A 673 1.12 -22.68 -7.13
N SER A 674 1.92 -23.62 -7.69
CA SER A 674 2.92 -24.40 -6.94
C SER A 674 4.07 -23.54 -6.44
N TYR A 675 4.52 -22.58 -7.23
CA TYR A 675 5.60 -21.66 -6.85
C TYR A 675 5.23 -20.85 -5.59
N ASN A 676 3.96 -20.42 -5.48
CA ASN A 676 3.45 -19.66 -4.35
C ASN A 676 3.00 -20.54 -3.17
N ALA A 677 2.15 -21.54 -3.42
CA ALA A 677 1.54 -22.36 -2.36
C ALA A 677 2.32 -23.62 -2.00
N GLY A 678 3.28 -24.03 -2.83
CA GLY A 678 4.01 -25.28 -2.68
C GLY A 678 3.40 -26.45 -3.49
N ASP A 679 4.27 -27.32 -3.96
CA ASP A 679 3.94 -28.39 -4.90
C ASP A 679 3.06 -29.51 -4.33
N ALA A 680 3.15 -29.77 -3.03
CA ALA A 680 2.31 -30.77 -2.36
C ALA A 680 0.82 -30.37 -2.38
N ARG A 681 0.51 -29.09 -2.14
CA ARG A 681 -0.86 -28.58 -2.17
C ARG A 681 -1.47 -28.61 -3.55
N VAL A 682 -0.71 -28.22 -4.55
CA VAL A 682 -1.22 -28.25 -5.95
C VAL A 682 -1.45 -29.70 -6.40
N ALA A 683 -0.61 -30.63 -5.99
CA ALA A 683 -0.82 -32.05 -6.25
C ALA A 683 -2.11 -32.58 -5.59
N GLU A 684 -2.45 -32.10 -4.39
CA GLU A 684 -3.69 -32.42 -3.69
C GLU A 684 -4.91 -31.80 -4.45
N TRP A 685 -4.87 -30.52 -4.80
CA TRP A 685 -5.95 -29.87 -5.55
C TRP A 685 -6.23 -30.53 -6.90
N LEU A 686 -5.18 -30.99 -7.59
CA LEU A 686 -5.33 -31.70 -8.87
C LEU A 686 -5.90 -33.11 -8.69
N LYS A 687 -5.67 -33.74 -7.54
CA LYS A 687 -6.28 -35.03 -7.20
C LYS A 687 -7.77 -34.89 -6.93
N ASP A 688 -8.17 -33.81 -6.24
CA ASP A 688 -9.57 -33.57 -5.87
C ASP A 688 -10.41 -33.09 -7.04
N ALA A 689 -9.79 -32.41 -8.02
CA ALA A 689 -10.44 -31.84 -9.19
C ALA A 689 -9.59 -32.02 -10.46
N PRO A 690 -9.46 -33.25 -10.96
CA PRO A 690 -8.73 -33.52 -12.20
C PRO A 690 -9.45 -32.92 -13.41
N ASP A 691 -8.70 -32.51 -14.40
CA ASP A 691 -9.20 -32.07 -15.73
C ASP A 691 -10.06 -30.81 -15.76
N LEU A 692 -9.99 -29.95 -14.73
CA LEU A 692 -10.67 -28.66 -14.79
C LEU A 692 -10.05 -27.76 -15.87
N PRO A 693 -10.89 -27.00 -16.62
CA PRO A 693 -10.38 -25.89 -17.44
C PRO A 693 -9.51 -24.94 -16.61
N ALA A 694 -8.50 -24.35 -17.25
CA ALA A 694 -7.52 -23.52 -16.53
C ALA A 694 -8.15 -22.38 -15.72
N ASP A 695 -9.18 -21.73 -16.25
CA ASP A 695 -9.92 -20.66 -15.56
C ASP A 695 -10.70 -21.20 -14.35
N GLU A 696 -11.33 -22.37 -14.48
CA GLU A 696 -12.06 -23.02 -13.39
C GLU A 696 -11.10 -23.54 -12.30
N PHE A 697 -9.95 -24.11 -12.68
CA PHE A 697 -8.92 -24.51 -11.71
C PHE A 697 -8.41 -23.30 -10.90
N ILE A 698 -8.03 -22.21 -11.58
CA ILE A 698 -7.50 -21.02 -10.92
C ILE A 698 -8.49 -20.45 -9.90
N ASP A 699 -9.78 -20.43 -10.26
CA ASP A 699 -10.83 -19.90 -9.39
C ASP A 699 -11.27 -20.89 -8.30
N SER A 700 -10.93 -22.16 -8.43
CA SER A 700 -11.11 -23.20 -7.41
C SER A 700 -9.96 -23.25 -6.39
N ILE A 701 -8.84 -22.54 -6.61
CA ILE A 701 -7.74 -22.49 -5.63
C ILE A 701 -8.28 -21.97 -4.28
N PRO A 702 -8.15 -22.75 -3.18
CA PRO A 702 -8.74 -22.36 -1.88
C PRO A 702 -8.13 -21.10 -1.28
N PHE A 703 -6.87 -20.80 -1.62
CA PHE A 703 -6.12 -19.66 -1.07
C PHE A 703 -6.27 -18.42 -1.94
N PRO A 704 -6.96 -17.35 -1.48
CA PRO A 704 -7.15 -16.12 -2.26
C PRO A 704 -5.83 -15.46 -2.68
N GLU A 705 -4.78 -15.57 -1.88
CA GLU A 705 -3.45 -15.07 -2.21
C GLU A 705 -2.90 -15.77 -3.45
N THR A 706 -2.89 -17.11 -3.45
CA THR A 706 -2.39 -17.92 -4.59
C THR A 706 -3.26 -17.72 -5.83
N GLN A 707 -4.57 -17.68 -5.67
CA GLN A 707 -5.51 -17.39 -6.74
C GLN A 707 -5.21 -16.06 -7.44
N ASN A 708 -5.06 -14.98 -6.64
CA ASN A 708 -4.74 -13.65 -7.14
C ASN A 708 -3.31 -13.58 -7.73
N TYR A 709 -2.37 -14.30 -7.14
CA TYR A 709 -0.99 -14.41 -7.65
C TYR A 709 -0.96 -14.95 -9.07
N VAL A 710 -1.62 -16.08 -9.32
CA VAL A 710 -1.70 -16.68 -10.67
C VAL A 710 -2.34 -15.73 -11.67
N LYS A 711 -3.51 -15.15 -11.34
CA LYS A 711 -4.23 -14.21 -12.20
C LYS A 711 -3.41 -12.97 -12.56
N ARG A 712 -2.75 -12.38 -11.56
CA ARG A 712 -1.91 -11.19 -11.75
C ARG A 712 -0.73 -11.47 -12.67
N ILE A 713 -0.04 -12.59 -12.48
CA ILE A 713 1.10 -12.94 -13.32
C ILE A 713 0.64 -13.20 -14.76
N LEU A 714 -0.41 -13.99 -14.97
CA LEU A 714 -0.94 -14.26 -16.30
C LEU A 714 -1.42 -12.98 -16.99
N GLY A 715 -2.10 -12.09 -16.25
CA GLY A 715 -2.51 -10.79 -16.76
C GLY A 715 -1.31 -9.91 -17.13
N THR A 716 -0.36 -9.72 -16.21
CA THR A 716 0.82 -8.87 -16.42
C THR A 716 1.74 -9.40 -17.54
N THR A 717 1.79 -10.72 -17.76
CA THR A 717 2.52 -11.32 -18.87
C THR A 717 2.09 -10.74 -20.21
N GLU A 718 0.80 -10.61 -20.42
CA GLU A 718 0.27 -10.06 -21.68
C GLU A 718 0.58 -8.55 -21.82
N ASP A 719 0.61 -7.81 -20.70
CA ASP A 719 1.03 -6.41 -20.73
C ASP A 719 2.50 -6.28 -21.11
N TYR A 720 3.37 -7.11 -20.55
CA TYR A 720 4.79 -7.12 -20.94
C TYR A 720 4.98 -7.51 -22.41
N ARG A 721 4.26 -8.51 -22.92
CA ARG A 721 4.31 -8.87 -24.36
C ARG A 721 3.87 -7.70 -25.23
N ARG A 722 2.76 -7.05 -24.89
CA ARG A 722 2.24 -5.90 -25.62
C ARG A 722 3.21 -4.72 -25.61
N LEU A 723 3.76 -4.39 -24.45
CA LEU A 723 4.59 -3.19 -24.30
C LEU A 723 6.04 -3.40 -24.77
N TYR A 724 6.63 -4.52 -24.47
CA TYR A 724 8.05 -4.78 -24.71
C TYR A 724 8.28 -5.78 -25.85
N GLY A 725 7.35 -6.70 -26.09
CA GLY A 725 7.46 -7.68 -27.16
C GLY A 725 7.20 -7.11 -28.54
N THR A 726 6.38 -6.06 -28.64
CA THR A 726 6.14 -5.32 -29.89
C THR A 726 7.13 -4.16 -30.12
N GLY A 727 8.04 -3.90 -29.17
CA GLY A 727 9.00 -2.81 -29.25
C GLY A 727 8.45 -1.43 -28.89
N LEU A 728 7.24 -1.31 -28.36
CA LEU A 728 6.68 -0.03 -27.87
C LEU A 728 7.52 0.57 -26.75
N LEU A 729 8.02 -0.28 -25.84
CA LEU A 729 8.94 0.07 -24.78
C LEU A 729 10.22 -0.76 -24.88
N THR A 730 11.34 -0.18 -24.46
CA THR A 730 12.60 -0.88 -24.33
C THR A 730 12.81 -1.30 -22.86
N PRO A 731 13.10 -2.58 -22.59
CA PRO A 731 13.37 -3.04 -21.22
C PRO A 731 14.71 -2.47 -20.70
N ASN A 732 14.79 -2.29 -19.39
CA ASN A 732 16.03 -1.88 -18.75
C ASN A 732 17.00 -3.08 -18.67
N ARG A 733 18.19 -2.87 -19.24
CA ARG A 733 19.31 -3.82 -19.17
C ARG A 733 20.21 -3.40 -18.01
N ARG A 734 19.91 -3.87 -16.80
CA ARG A 734 20.84 -3.68 -15.69
C ARG A 734 21.97 -4.68 -15.82
N PRO A 735 23.23 -4.23 -15.86
CA PRO A 735 24.35 -5.17 -15.80
C PRO A 735 24.25 -5.95 -14.48
N ALA A 736 24.58 -7.25 -14.55
CA ALA A 736 24.94 -7.99 -13.34
C ALA A 736 25.98 -7.13 -12.61
N ALA A 737 25.70 -6.79 -11.33
CA ALA A 737 26.56 -5.88 -10.59
C ALA A 737 28.02 -6.27 -10.82
N ALA A 738 28.85 -5.31 -11.19
CA ALA A 738 30.28 -5.52 -11.31
C ALA A 738 30.77 -6.09 -9.98
N ARG A 739 31.61 -7.15 -10.06
CA ARG A 739 32.17 -7.90 -8.94
C ARG A 739 32.90 -7.02 -7.95
#